data_a8d73d736df686f125a4f83981a0c531
#
_entry.id   a8d73d736df686f125a4f83981a0c531
#
_cell.length_a   1.000
_cell.length_b   1.000
_cell.length_c   1.000
_cell.angle_alpha   90.00
_cell.angle_beta   90.00
_cell.angle_gamma   90.00
#
_symmetry.space_group_name_H-M   'P 1'
#
loop_
_entity.id
_entity.type
_entity.pdbx_description
1 polymer ?
#
loop_
_entity_poly.entity_id
_entity_poly.type
_entity_poly.pdbx_seq_one_letter_code
_entity_poly.pdbx_strand_id
1 'polypeptide(L)'
;MMATDLPPKLTDWFASRGWSVRPHQLEMLAAARAGRHALLTAPTGAGKTLAGFLPTLVELVEGEARQPVSAESVEAPGLAQPALRQAQGEREGLAGAGKTTVRAEPVETSGGARTALRQARDERHVLHTLYISPLKALAVDVQRNLLTPIEEMGLPITVETRSGDTPANRKARQRVKPPQILLTTPESLNLLLSQPESFALFAGLKRVVIDEVHAFATGKRGDLLALSLARLQKIAPEMQRVALSATVAEPDDFRAWLAPYGDIHSVTHVLGADGAPADLSIMLPETPEGDPVRVPWSGHAGTYAIPQVMEQIRKNRMTLVFCNTRFLAEFTFQQLWDINDGNLAIGIHHGSLSKEARRKVENAMASGQMRALVCTASLDLGVDWGDIDCVIQMGAPKGSSRLLQRIGRANHRLDVSSRALLVPGNRFEYLEARAALDAVNEGRRDGEPFRAGGLDVLAQHVMSCACAGPFQEDDLLDEVQSALPYSALSKEQFERVLNFTRDGGYALKAYDRFKRLRRDAKGVWSLTHPKFAAQHRLNAGIIVDAAMMTVRFKNGRNLGKVEEGFAAMLSVGDTFFFAGLSLELIKMDASDVIVRASKKAAMIPSYGGARLPLTTHLSDRVRAFLTDRAGWARFPDDVREWLEMQDHRSVMPEPGQLLVETFLHKKLHYMVCYSFEGWNAHQSLGMLLTRRMEDRGLKPVGFVANDYALACYSVEPVTDPRPLFSADILEDEFFDWVEGSHLLKRAFREVAVISGLVERQHPGKRKTGKQVTFSTDLIFDVLRKYEPDHLLMQAAWADARARMTDVGRLGDLLDRAAESIIHVELERVSPLAVPVLVMIGREHVAQGATDDALLIEAESLISEAMKLD
;
A
#
# COMPACT_ATOMS: atom_id res chain seq x y z
N MET A 1 2.69 17.27 -34.36
CA MET A 1 1.27 17.55 -34.09
C MET A 1 1.22 18.96 -33.51
N MET A 2 0.56 19.88 -34.18
CA MET A 2 0.52 21.29 -33.79
C MET A 2 -0.57 21.51 -32.73
N ALA A 3 -0.47 22.58 -31.93
CA ALA A 3 -1.44 22.99 -30.89
C ALA A 3 -2.89 23.23 -31.43
N THR A 4 -3.14 22.97 -32.69
CA THR A 4 -4.42 23.13 -33.38
C THR A 4 -5.42 22.00 -33.12
N ASP A 5 -5.05 20.98 -32.33
CA ASP A 5 -5.89 19.79 -32.10
C ASP A 5 -6.79 19.85 -30.87
N LEU A 6 -6.77 20.95 -30.12
CA LEU A 6 -7.61 21.12 -28.93
C LEU A 6 -8.84 22.00 -29.26
N PRO A 7 -10.00 21.72 -28.64
CA PRO A 7 -11.13 22.62 -28.68
C PRO A 7 -10.78 24.04 -28.21
N PRO A 8 -11.35 25.10 -28.81
CA PRO A 8 -11.03 26.49 -28.48
C PRO A 8 -11.11 26.81 -26.98
N LYS A 9 -12.15 26.33 -26.30
CA LYS A 9 -12.31 26.52 -24.85
C LYS A 9 -11.11 26.02 -24.03
N LEU A 10 -10.52 24.88 -24.42
CA LEU A 10 -9.31 24.33 -23.75
C LEU A 10 -8.06 25.13 -24.10
N THR A 11 -7.92 25.52 -25.38
CA THR A 11 -6.80 26.37 -25.82
C THR A 11 -6.78 27.71 -25.09
N ASP A 12 -7.94 28.36 -25.00
CA ASP A 12 -8.11 29.64 -24.32
C ASP A 12 -7.83 29.53 -22.83
N TRP A 13 -8.25 28.41 -22.18
CA TRP A 13 -7.99 28.14 -20.79
C TRP A 13 -6.48 27.98 -20.52
N PHE A 14 -5.76 27.19 -21.31
CA PHE A 14 -4.30 27.06 -21.21
C PHE A 14 -3.61 28.43 -21.37
N ALA A 15 -4.02 29.22 -22.35
CA ALA A 15 -3.50 30.56 -22.60
C ALA A 15 -3.75 31.52 -21.42
N SER A 16 -4.95 31.47 -20.82
CA SER A 16 -5.33 32.31 -19.66
C SER A 16 -4.47 32.04 -18.43
N ARG A 17 -3.92 30.82 -18.33
CA ARG A 17 -3.01 30.39 -17.26
C ARG A 17 -1.54 30.62 -17.59
N GLY A 18 -1.21 31.10 -18.78
CA GLY A 18 0.16 31.20 -19.27
C GLY A 18 0.82 29.83 -19.45
N TRP A 19 0.02 28.76 -19.64
CA TRP A 19 0.53 27.40 -19.79
C TRP A 19 0.51 26.98 -21.25
N SER A 20 1.49 26.17 -21.63
CA SER A 20 1.51 25.45 -22.89
C SER A 20 1.17 23.99 -22.66
N VAL A 21 0.46 23.39 -23.60
CA VAL A 21 0.17 21.94 -23.57
C VAL A 21 1.47 21.17 -23.77
N ARG A 22 1.75 20.22 -22.92
CA ARG A 22 3.00 19.45 -22.93
C ARG A 22 2.95 18.32 -23.98
N PRO A 23 4.09 17.91 -24.56
CA PRO A 23 4.14 16.85 -25.57
C PRO A 23 3.43 15.56 -25.13
N HIS A 24 3.72 15.06 -23.93
CA HIS A 24 3.10 13.83 -23.41
C HIS A 24 1.57 13.96 -23.22
N GLN A 25 1.03 15.16 -23.00
CA GLN A 25 -0.42 15.40 -22.93
C GLN A 25 -1.05 15.25 -24.31
N LEU A 26 -0.38 15.72 -25.37
CA LEU A 26 -0.81 15.54 -26.76
C LEU A 26 -0.67 14.08 -27.21
N GLU A 27 0.38 13.38 -26.79
CA GLU A 27 0.55 11.95 -27.07
C GLU A 27 -0.54 11.10 -26.40
N MET A 28 -0.93 11.42 -25.17
CA MET A 28 -2.07 10.78 -24.50
C MET A 28 -3.38 11.01 -25.25
N LEU A 29 -3.61 12.23 -25.75
CA LEU A 29 -4.78 12.54 -26.58
C LEU A 29 -4.74 11.76 -27.91
N ALA A 30 -3.59 11.66 -28.56
CA ALA A 30 -3.41 10.90 -29.79
C ALA A 30 -3.69 9.41 -29.59
N ALA A 31 -3.17 8.82 -28.49
CA ALA A 31 -3.44 7.44 -28.14
C ALA A 31 -4.94 7.19 -27.91
N ALA A 32 -5.63 8.12 -27.22
CA ALA A 32 -7.06 8.04 -27.00
C ALA A 32 -7.88 8.10 -28.32
N ARG A 33 -7.54 9.02 -29.22
CA ARG A 33 -8.17 9.13 -30.54
C ARG A 33 -7.94 7.89 -31.41
N ALA A 34 -6.79 7.22 -31.25
CA ALA A 34 -6.47 5.96 -31.92
C ALA A 34 -7.16 4.73 -31.31
N GLY A 35 -7.98 4.89 -30.27
CA GLY A 35 -8.64 3.79 -29.57
C GLY A 35 -7.71 2.92 -28.71
N ARG A 36 -6.47 3.36 -28.45
CA ARG A 36 -5.43 2.59 -27.74
C ARG A 36 -5.50 2.79 -26.24
N HIS A 37 -5.12 1.75 -25.50
CA HIS A 37 -4.76 1.90 -24.09
C HIS A 37 -3.47 2.72 -23.95
N ALA A 38 -3.20 3.29 -22.76
CA ALA A 38 -2.00 4.11 -22.58
C ALA A 38 -1.40 3.94 -21.17
N LEU A 39 -0.07 3.86 -21.10
CA LEU A 39 0.71 3.99 -19.86
C LEU A 39 1.52 5.29 -19.95
N LEU A 40 1.28 6.23 -19.04
CA LEU A 40 2.08 7.44 -18.89
C LEU A 40 3.05 7.27 -17.72
N THR A 41 4.34 7.36 -18.02
CA THR A 41 5.41 7.46 -17.01
C THR A 41 6.00 8.86 -17.06
N ALA A 42 5.81 9.63 -15.98
CA ALA A 42 6.30 11.00 -15.90
C ALA A 42 6.59 11.40 -14.45
N PRO A 43 7.61 12.24 -14.18
CA PRO A 43 7.94 12.67 -12.84
C PRO A 43 6.79 13.43 -12.17
N THR A 44 6.87 13.61 -10.84
CA THR A 44 5.92 14.45 -10.11
C THR A 44 6.00 15.90 -10.61
N GLY A 45 4.88 16.62 -10.68
CA GLY A 45 4.83 17.97 -11.25
C GLY A 45 4.75 18.04 -12.77
N ALA A 46 4.88 16.90 -13.48
CA ALA A 46 4.74 16.83 -14.95
C ALA A 46 3.31 17.03 -15.45
N GLY A 47 2.30 17.16 -14.59
CA GLY A 47 0.91 17.32 -15.00
C GLY A 47 0.25 16.00 -15.47
N LYS A 48 0.68 14.86 -14.88
CA LYS A 48 0.13 13.51 -15.17
C LYS A 48 -1.40 13.46 -15.07
N THR A 49 -1.96 14.00 -14.02
CA THR A 49 -3.42 13.99 -13.79
C THR A 49 -4.16 14.66 -14.95
N LEU A 50 -3.70 15.85 -15.35
CA LEU A 50 -4.29 16.54 -16.50
C LEU A 50 -4.08 15.76 -17.81
N ALA A 51 -2.91 15.14 -18.01
CA ALA A 51 -2.65 14.29 -19.16
C ALA A 51 -3.64 13.08 -19.24
N GLY A 52 -3.96 12.46 -18.11
CA GLY A 52 -4.93 11.38 -18.02
C GLY A 52 -6.37 11.82 -18.29
N PHE A 53 -6.74 13.05 -17.92
CA PHE A 53 -8.09 13.60 -18.12
C PHE A 53 -8.27 14.39 -19.41
N LEU A 54 -7.20 14.87 -20.05
CA LEU A 54 -7.28 15.70 -21.25
C LEU A 54 -8.14 15.05 -22.37
N PRO A 55 -7.97 13.75 -22.70
CA PRO A 55 -8.84 13.10 -23.68
C PRO A 55 -10.32 13.13 -23.27
N THR A 56 -10.62 12.92 -21.99
CA THR A 56 -11.99 12.98 -21.46
C THR A 56 -12.58 14.38 -21.58
N LEU A 57 -11.82 15.41 -21.22
CA LEU A 57 -12.27 16.80 -21.33
C LEU A 57 -12.53 17.20 -22.80
N VAL A 58 -11.65 16.79 -23.72
CA VAL A 58 -11.81 17.03 -25.15
C VAL A 58 -13.09 16.36 -25.67
N GLU A 59 -13.29 15.08 -25.37
CA GLU A 59 -14.46 14.32 -25.83
C GLU A 59 -15.78 14.88 -25.29
N LEU A 60 -15.82 15.29 -24.03
CA LEU A 60 -17.01 15.88 -23.42
C LEU A 60 -17.32 17.28 -23.99
N VAL A 61 -16.30 18.09 -24.28
CA VAL A 61 -16.47 19.41 -24.92
C VAL A 61 -16.93 19.27 -26.40
N GLU A 62 -16.32 18.35 -27.16
CA GLU A 62 -16.72 18.09 -28.56
C GLU A 62 -18.11 17.47 -28.65
N GLY A 63 -18.49 16.64 -27.68
CA GLY A 63 -19.84 16.05 -27.60
C GLY A 63 -20.91 17.09 -27.38
N GLU A 64 -20.63 18.15 -26.61
CA GLU A 64 -21.53 19.30 -26.45
C GLU A 64 -21.68 20.11 -27.76
N ALA A 65 -20.59 20.32 -28.48
CA ALA A 65 -20.63 21.08 -29.74
C ALA A 65 -21.42 20.38 -30.86
N ARG A 66 -21.58 19.05 -30.75
CA ARG A 66 -22.37 18.25 -31.72
C ARG A 66 -23.87 18.17 -31.45
N GLN A 67 -24.32 18.62 -30.27
CA GLN A 67 -25.77 18.74 -30.00
C GLN A 67 -26.30 20.01 -30.67
N PRO A 68 -27.26 19.93 -31.60
CA PRO A 68 -27.84 21.13 -32.22
C PRO A 68 -28.53 21.97 -31.14
N VAL A 69 -28.14 23.25 -31.09
CA VAL A 69 -28.84 24.27 -30.28
C VAL A 69 -30.25 24.42 -30.87
N SER A 70 -31.21 23.65 -30.39
CA SER A 70 -32.63 23.91 -30.60
C SER A 70 -33.14 24.79 -29.45
N ALA A 71 -32.84 26.06 -29.54
CA ALA A 71 -33.49 27.08 -28.76
C ALA A 71 -34.23 28.02 -29.70
N GLU A 72 -35.37 27.63 -30.15
CA GLU A 72 -36.41 28.56 -30.50
C GLU A 72 -37.43 28.56 -29.36
N SER A 73 -37.39 29.64 -28.63
CA SER A 73 -38.48 30.05 -27.74
C SER A 73 -39.73 30.31 -28.57
N VAL A 74 -40.65 29.36 -28.60
CA VAL A 74 -42.02 29.63 -29.02
C VAL A 74 -42.80 29.97 -27.77
N GLU A 75 -43.10 31.23 -27.62
CA GLU A 75 -44.16 31.72 -26.72
C GLU A 75 -45.48 31.06 -27.07
N ALA A 76 -46.07 30.35 -26.15
CA ALA A 76 -47.44 29.87 -26.28
C ALA A 76 -48.38 30.79 -25.44
N PRO A 77 -49.52 31.22 -26.01
CA PRO A 77 -50.42 32.12 -25.31
C PRO A 77 -51.18 31.44 -24.17
N GLY A 78 -51.49 32.22 -23.16
CA GLY A 78 -52.05 31.83 -21.90
C GLY A 78 -53.34 31.04 -21.91
N LEU A 79 -53.44 30.17 -20.96
CA LEU A 79 -54.70 29.71 -20.41
C LEU A 79 -54.62 29.57 -18.89
N ALA A 80 -55.70 30.06 -18.27
CA ALA A 80 -55.91 30.37 -16.87
C ALA A 80 -55.63 29.25 -15.83
N GLN A 81 -55.15 29.65 -14.66
CA GLN A 81 -55.25 28.86 -13.43
C GLN A 81 -56.71 28.71 -12.94
N PRO A 82 -57.00 27.66 -12.20
CA PRO A 82 -57.68 27.86 -10.95
C PRO A 82 -57.06 27.14 -9.73
N ALA A 83 -56.87 27.98 -8.79
CA ALA A 83 -57.05 27.84 -7.33
C ALA A 83 -56.82 26.52 -6.59
N LEU A 84 -55.96 26.68 -5.58
CA LEU A 84 -55.87 25.85 -4.37
C LEU A 84 -57.20 25.70 -3.65
N ARG A 85 -57.45 24.52 -3.08
CA ARG A 85 -58.12 24.36 -1.78
C ARG A 85 -57.57 23.16 -1.02
N GLN A 86 -57.23 23.45 0.24
CA GLN A 86 -56.92 22.56 1.32
C GLN A 86 -58.09 21.64 1.68
N ALA A 87 -57.75 20.43 2.14
CA ALA A 87 -58.50 19.79 3.21
C ALA A 87 -57.60 18.79 3.94
N GLN A 88 -57.46 19.06 5.24
CA GLN A 88 -56.98 18.10 6.27
C GLN A 88 -58.16 17.16 6.62
N GLY A 89 -57.80 15.99 7.15
CA GLY A 89 -58.72 15.26 8.07
C GLY A 89 -58.78 13.76 7.86
N GLU A 90 -58.21 13.11 8.79
CA GLU A 90 -58.73 12.04 9.65
C GLU A 90 -58.66 10.57 9.23
N ARG A 91 -58.27 9.82 10.23
CA ARG A 91 -58.02 8.37 10.41
C ARG A 91 -59.32 7.54 10.36
N GLU A 92 -59.02 6.24 10.27
CA GLU A 92 -59.76 5.03 10.69
C GLU A 92 -60.39 4.19 9.56
N GLY A 93 -59.93 2.97 9.42
CA GLY A 93 -60.40 1.72 10.00
C GLY A 93 -61.00 0.75 9.00
N LEU A 94 -60.53 -0.53 9.10
CA LEU A 94 -61.24 -1.77 8.81
C LEU A 94 -61.19 -2.43 7.41
N ALA A 95 -60.59 -3.54 7.46
CA ALA A 95 -60.75 -4.87 6.85
C ALA A 95 -61.85 -5.20 5.81
N GLY A 96 -61.47 -6.01 4.80
CA GLY A 96 -62.47 -6.90 4.15
C GLY A 96 -62.18 -7.24 2.68
N ALA A 97 -61.77 -8.43 2.45
CA ALA A 97 -61.83 -9.33 1.30
C ALA A 97 -62.56 -8.95 0.01
N GLY A 98 -61.99 -9.34 -1.11
CA GLY A 98 -62.70 -9.52 -2.38
C GLY A 98 -61.82 -9.64 -3.63
N LYS A 99 -61.57 -10.84 -4.07
CA LYS A 99 -61.00 -11.18 -5.39
C LYS A 99 -61.95 -10.71 -6.50
N THR A 100 -61.45 -10.03 -7.53
CA THR A 100 -61.98 -10.15 -8.89
C THR A 100 -60.91 -9.81 -9.91
N THR A 101 -60.59 -10.73 -10.80
CA THR A 101 -59.76 -10.62 -11.99
C THR A 101 -60.54 -9.88 -13.07
N VAL A 102 -59.95 -8.81 -13.63
CA VAL A 102 -60.33 -8.27 -14.92
C VAL A 102 -59.12 -8.10 -15.82
N ARG A 103 -59.17 -8.82 -16.92
CA ARG A 103 -58.24 -8.77 -18.03
C ARG A 103 -58.52 -7.48 -18.83
N ALA A 104 -57.54 -6.68 -19.10
CA ALA A 104 -57.64 -5.59 -20.08
C ALA A 104 -56.50 -5.68 -21.09
N GLU A 105 -56.87 -5.71 -22.36
CA GLU A 105 -56.02 -5.72 -23.53
C GLU A 105 -55.34 -4.36 -23.77
N PRO A 106 -54.21 -4.33 -24.51
CA PRO A 106 -53.44 -3.14 -24.69
C PRO A 106 -54.00 -2.24 -25.79
N VAL A 107 -54.13 -0.97 -25.46
CA VAL A 107 -54.36 0.09 -26.46
C VAL A 107 -53.02 0.72 -26.83
N GLU A 108 -52.63 0.51 -28.09
CA GLU A 108 -51.52 1.19 -28.75
C GLU A 108 -51.86 2.68 -28.95
N THR A 109 -51.04 3.57 -28.37
CA THR A 109 -51.01 4.99 -28.83
C THR A 109 -49.64 5.60 -28.74
N SER A 110 -49.08 5.95 -29.86
CA SER A 110 -48.07 7.01 -30.17
C SER A 110 -46.86 7.11 -29.23
N GLY A 111 -45.84 6.25 -29.47
CA GLY A 111 -44.58 6.17 -28.71
C GLY A 111 -43.43 7.09 -29.18
N GLY A 112 -43.49 7.80 -30.27
CA GLY A 112 -42.33 8.44 -30.89
C GLY A 112 -41.77 9.67 -30.15
N ALA A 113 -42.59 10.55 -29.68
CA ALA A 113 -42.17 11.82 -29.06
C ALA A 113 -41.75 11.65 -27.58
N ARG A 114 -42.34 10.70 -26.87
CA ARG A 114 -41.95 10.38 -25.49
C ARG A 114 -40.64 9.61 -25.40
N THR A 115 -40.31 8.84 -26.42
CA THR A 115 -39.06 8.09 -26.50
C THR A 115 -37.89 9.02 -26.80
N ALA A 116 -38.02 9.99 -27.69
CA ALA A 116 -37.00 11.00 -27.99
C ALA A 116 -36.69 11.91 -26.80
N LEU A 117 -37.68 12.33 -26.04
CA LEU A 117 -37.52 13.14 -24.83
C LEU A 117 -36.94 12.34 -23.66
N ARG A 118 -37.19 11.04 -23.55
CA ARG A 118 -36.53 10.16 -22.63
C ARG A 118 -35.08 9.93 -23.04
N GLN A 119 -34.76 9.66 -24.31
CA GLN A 119 -33.40 9.51 -24.80
C GLN A 119 -32.57 10.77 -24.59
N ALA A 120 -33.04 11.95 -24.88
CA ALA A 120 -32.34 13.22 -24.68
C ALA A 120 -32.15 13.58 -23.18
N ARG A 121 -32.97 13.03 -22.27
CA ARG A 121 -32.78 13.15 -20.80
C ARG A 121 -31.80 12.12 -20.23
N ASP A 122 -31.71 10.94 -20.84
CA ASP A 122 -30.80 9.86 -20.43
C ASP A 122 -29.36 10.13 -20.84
N GLU A 123 -29.10 10.79 -21.97
CA GLU A 123 -27.72 11.08 -22.44
C GLU A 123 -26.93 12.01 -21.55
N ARG A 124 -27.58 12.84 -20.71
CA ARG A 124 -26.88 13.72 -19.73
C ARG A 124 -26.41 13.04 -18.45
N HIS A 125 -26.69 11.75 -18.24
CA HIS A 125 -26.37 11.04 -17.03
C HIS A 125 -25.64 9.69 -17.29
N VAL A 126 -24.79 9.65 -18.32
CA VAL A 126 -23.96 8.48 -18.63
C VAL A 126 -22.60 8.65 -17.99
N LEU A 127 -22.13 7.64 -17.29
CA LEU A 127 -20.77 7.60 -16.77
C LEU A 127 -19.79 7.45 -17.93
N HIS A 128 -19.02 8.51 -18.21
CA HIS A 128 -18.04 8.56 -19.28
C HIS A 128 -16.67 8.07 -18.85
N THR A 129 -16.19 8.56 -17.71
CA THR A 129 -14.84 8.26 -17.21
C THR A 129 -14.86 7.83 -15.77
N LEU A 130 -14.13 6.74 -15.49
CA LEU A 130 -13.86 6.26 -14.13
C LEU A 130 -12.40 6.56 -13.78
N TYR A 131 -12.16 7.23 -12.65
CA TYR A 131 -10.82 7.44 -12.11
C TYR A 131 -10.62 6.60 -10.86
N ILE A 132 -9.53 5.84 -10.83
CA ILE A 132 -9.19 4.91 -9.76
C ILE A 132 -7.91 5.36 -9.08
N SER A 133 -8.01 5.62 -7.78
CA SER A 133 -6.89 6.05 -6.93
C SER A 133 -6.60 5.03 -5.83
N PRO A 134 -5.33 4.83 -5.45
CA PRO A 134 -4.95 3.98 -4.33
C PRO A 134 -5.44 4.52 -2.98
N LEU A 135 -5.61 5.83 -2.86
CA LEU A 135 -6.00 6.51 -1.62
C LEU A 135 -7.24 7.38 -1.79
N LYS A 136 -8.09 7.41 -0.75
CA LYS A 136 -9.27 8.27 -0.72
C LYS A 136 -8.92 9.77 -0.74
N ALA A 137 -7.84 10.15 -0.07
CA ALA A 137 -7.36 11.54 -0.02
C ALA A 137 -6.96 12.03 -1.40
N LEU A 138 -6.22 11.22 -2.16
CA LEU A 138 -5.83 11.53 -3.54
C LEU A 138 -7.05 11.72 -4.46
N ALA A 139 -8.09 10.88 -4.33
CA ALA A 139 -9.31 11.05 -5.11
C ALA A 139 -10.04 12.38 -4.82
N VAL A 140 -9.98 12.87 -3.58
CA VAL A 140 -10.56 14.16 -3.20
C VAL A 140 -9.73 15.33 -3.73
N ASP A 141 -8.42 15.22 -3.68
CA ASP A 141 -7.51 16.22 -4.19
C ASP A 141 -7.64 16.36 -5.72
N VAL A 142 -7.60 15.24 -6.43
CA VAL A 142 -7.84 15.20 -7.89
C VAL A 142 -9.21 15.76 -8.25
N GLN A 143 -10.26 15.49 -7.45
CA GLN A 143 -11.57 16.12 -7.68
C GLN A 143 -11.46 17.64 -7.65
N ARG A 144 -10.77 18.20 -6.66
CA ARG A 144 -10.58 19.66 -6.55
C ARG A 144 -9.82 20.19 -7.74
N ASN A 145 -8.70 19.57 -8.10
CA ASN A 145 -7.84 19.98 -9.20
C ASN A 145 -8.52 19.86 -10.57
N LEU A 146 -9.51 18.95 -10.72
CA LEU A 146 -10.29 18.79 -11.94
C LEU A 146 -11.50 19.73 -12.00
N LEU A 147 -12.13 20.03 -10.86
CA LEU A 147 -13.26 20.97 -10.81
C LEU A 147 -12.85 22.38 -11.18
N THR A 148 -11.66 22.83 -10.75
CA THR A 148 -11.18 24.19 -11.06
C THR A 148 -11.18 24.48 -12.58
N PRO A 149 -10.50 23.68 -13.45
CA PRO A 149 -10.57 23.93 -14.90
C PRO A 149 -11.98 23.79 -15.48
N ILE A 150 -12.79 22.85 -14.99
CA ILE A 150 -14.17 22.66 -15.46
C ILE A 150 -15.01 23.90 -15.15
N GLU A 151 -14.92 24.45 -13.96
CA GLU A 151 -15.65 25.65 -13.55
C GLU A 151 -15.16 26.90 -14.28
N GLU A 152 -13.84 27.07 -14.42
CA GLU A 152 -13.25 28.21 -15.13
C GLU A 152 -13.59 28.23 -16.61
N MET A 153 -13.71 27.10 -17.25
CA MET A 153 -14.14 26.97 -18.63
C MET A 153 -15.68 26.99 -18.79
N GLY A 154 -16.44 27.03 -17.71
CA GLY A 154 -17.91 26.99 -17.72
C GLY A 154 -18.48 25.71 -18.33
N LEU A 155 -17.79 24.54 -18.12
CA LEU A 155 -18.23 23.28 -18.69
C LEU A 155 -19.27 22.61 -17.76
N PRO A 156 -20.40 22.10 -18.28
CA PRO A 156 -21.45 21.44 -17.50
C PRO A 156 -21.10 19.98 -17.20
N ILE A 157 -19.83 19.72 -16.84
CA ILE A 157 -19.31 18.38 -16.52
C ILE A 157 -19.51 18.10 -15.04
N THR A 158 -20.13 16.97 -14.72
CA THR A 158 -20.33 16.54 -13.33
C THR A 158 -19.23 15.60 -12.88
N VAL A 159 -18.56 15.94 -11.76
CA VAL A 159 -17.48 15.17 -11.16
C VAL A 159 -17.82 14.81 -9.73
N GLU A 160 -17.81 13.53 -9.38
CA GLU A 160 -18.11 13.10 -8.01
C GLU A 160 -17.12 12.04 -7.51
N THR A 161 -16.93 12.01 -6.19
CA THR A 161 -16.17 10.94 -5.51
C THR A 161 -17.10 9.88 -4.93
N ARG A 162 -16.66 8.61 -5.00
CA ARG A 162 -17.28 7.48 -4.30
C ARG A 162 -16.24 6.65 -3.56
N SER A 163 -16.39 6.60 -2.26
CA SER A 163 -15.52 5.82 -1.37
C SER A 163 -16.33 5.19 -0.23
N GLY A 164 -15.67 4.47 0.66
CA GLY A 164 -16.30 3.95 1.88
C GLY A 164 -16.99 5.04 2.70
N ASP A 165 -16.46 6.27 2.68
CA ASP A 165 -16.92 7.41 3.50
C ASP A 165 -18.05 8.22 2.84
N THR A 166 -18.40 7.94 1.57
CA THR A 166 -19.51 8.61 0.88
C THR A 166 -20.86 8.25 1.55
N PRO A 167 -21.71 9.22 1.88
CA PRO A 167 -23.00 8.97 2.50
C PRO A 167 -23.91 8.03 1.68
N ALA A 168 -24.74 7.24 2.37
CA ALA A 168 -25.57 6.21 1.73
C ALA A 168 -26.57 6.79 0.69
N ASN A 169 -27.18 7.94 1.00
CA ASN A 169 -28.09 8.64 0.09
C ASN A 169 -27.38 9.07 -1.21
N ARG A 170 -26.14 9.58 -1.10
CA ARG A 170 -25.33 9.95 -2.27
C ARG A 170 -24.93 8.71 -3.07
N LYS A 171 -24.55 7.62 -2.38
CA LYS A 171 -24.26 6.34 -3.04
C LYS A 171 -25.47 5.81 -3.83
N ALA A 172 -26.67 5.91 -3.28
CA ALA A 172 -27.90 5.51 -3.94
C ALA A 172 -28.20 6.39 -5.19
N ARG A 173 -28.06 7.71 -5.05
CA ARG A 173 -28.26 8.65 -6.17
C ARG A 173 -27.28 8.37 -7.32
N GLN A 174 -25.99 8.17 -7.02
CA GLN A 174 -24.96 7.89 -8.03
C GLN A 174 -25.22 6.63 -8.88
N ARG A 175 -26.01 5.68 -8.39
CA ARG A 175 -26.40 4.50 -9.15
C ARG A 175 -27.50 4.78 -10.16
N VAL A 176 -28.39 5.74 -9.87
CA VAL A 176 -29.55 6.10 -10.71
C VAL A 176 -29.22 7.27 -11.61
N LYS A 177 -28.42 8.21 -11.12
CA LYS A 177 -27.96 9.41 -11.84
C LYS A 177 -26.44 9.52 -11.66
N PRO A 178 -25.66 8.75 -12.43
CA PRO A 178 -24.20 8.80 -12.33
C PRO A 178 -23.65 10.17 -12.79
N PRO A 179 -22.53 10.62 -12.22
CA PRO A 179 -21.77 11.74 -12.78
C PRO A 179 -21.09 11.29 -14.09
N GLN A 180 -20.68 12.24 -14.92
CA GLN A 180 -19.88 11.93 -16.12
C GLN A 180 -18.48 11.45 -15.77
N ILE A 181 -17.90 11.96 -14.67
CA ILE A 181 -16.62 11.51 -14.13
C ILE A 181 -16.80 11.05 -12.69
N LEU A 182 -16.48 9.79 -12.41
CA LEU A 182 -16.55 9.20 -11.07
C LEU A 182 -15.16 8.82 -10.57
N LEU A 183 -14.75 9.39 -9.43
CA LEU A 183 -13.48 9.08 -8.77
C LEU A 183 -13.73 8.06 -7.65
N THR A 184 -12.93 6.97 -7.62
CA THR A 184 -13.17 5.88 -6.69
C THR A 184 -11.88 5.16 -6.29
N THR A 185 -12.00 4.11 -5.47
CA THR A 185 -10.90 3.18 -5.11
C THR A 185 -11.21 1.77 -5.62
N PRO A 186 -10.21 0.87 -5.77
CA PRO A 186 -10.44 -0.50 -6.22
C PRO A 186 -11.53 -1.22 -5.42
N GLU A 187 -11.52 -1.08 -4.10
CA GLU A 187 -12.51 -1.73 -3.22
C GLU A 187 -13.93 -1.19 -3.45
N SER A 188 -14.07 0.12 -3.67
CA SER A 188 -15.36 0.73 -3.95
C SER A 188 -15.89 0.38 -5.34
N LEU A 189 -15.01 0.20 -6.32
CA LEU A 189 -15.35 -0.29 -7.65
C LEU A 189 -15.87 -1.73 -7.59
N ASN A 190 -15.18 -2.64 -6.89
CA ASN A 190 -15.65 -4.02 -6.71
C ASN A 190 -17.06 -4.07 -6.09
N LEU A 191 -17.34 -3.21 -5.10
CA LEU A 191 -18.68 -3.09 -4.52
C LEU A 191 -19.72 -2.56 -5.51
N LEU A 192 -19.34 -1.67 -6.41
CA LEU A 192 -20.23 -1.21 -7.50
C LEU A 192 -20.52 -2.33 -8.49
N LEU A 193 -19.50 -3.08 -8.91
CA LEU A 193 -19.62 -4.20 -9.82
C LEU A 193 -20.44 -5.36 -9.25
N SER A 194 -20.54 -5.47 -7.92
CA SER A 194 -21.42 -6.46 -7.26
C SER A 194 -22.91 -6.07 -7.26
N GLN A 195 -23.29 -4.92 -7.78
CA GLN A 195 -24.69 -4.48 -7.86
C GLN A 195 -25.36 -4.94 -9.16
N PRO A 196 -26.64 -5.31 -9.14
CA PRO A 196 -27.38 -5.67 -10.37
C PRO A 196 -27.39 -4.54 -11.41
N GLU A 197 -27.38 -3.29 -10.95
CA GLU A 197 -27.37 -2.09 -11.80
C GLU A 197 -26.03 -1.83 -12.50
N SER A 198 -24.98 -2.60 -12.18
CA SER A 198 -23.62 -2.36 -12.70
C SER A 198 -23.55 -2.40 -14.21
N PHE A 199 -24.30 -3.29 -14.87
CA PHE A 199 -24.33 -3.37 -16.32
C PHE A 199 -24.85 -2.06 -16.95
N ALA A 200 -25.96 -1.53 -16.46
CA ALA A 200 -26.51 -0.27 -16.94
C ALA A 200 -25.62 0.93 -16.58
N LEU A 201 -24.99 0.91 -15.39
CA LEU A 201 -24.12 1.98 -14.91
C LEU A 201 -22.87 2.15 -15.78
N PHE A 202 -22.24 1.04 -16.18
CA PHE A 202 -20.96 1.05 -16.88
C PHE A 202 -21.07 0.83 -18.40
N ALA A 203 -22.25 0.58 -18.96
CA ALA A 203 -22.41 0.32 -20.40
C ALA A 203 -21.90 1.46 -21.30
N GLY A 204 -21.95 2.70 -20.82
CA GLY A 204 -21.45 3.87 -21.56
C GLY A 204 -20.03 4.30 -21.23
N LEU A 205 -19.31 3.51 -20.43
CA LEU A 205 -17.97 3.85 -19.97
C LEU A 205 -16.96 3.85 -21.13
N LYS A 206 -16.34 5.02 -21.37
CA LYS A 206 -15.33 5.19 -22.43
C LYS A 206 -13.91 5.04 -21.93
N ARG A 207 -13.64 5.42 -20.66
CA ARG A 207 -12.28 5.45 -20.15
C ARG A 207 -12.19 5.10 -18.67
N VAL A 208 -11.16 4.34 -18.32
CA VAL A 208 -10.71 4.16 -16.93
C VAL A 208 -9.31 4.74 -16.79
N VAL A 209 -9.14 5.69 -15.88
CA VAL A 209 -7.85 6.28 -15.53
C VAL A 209 -7.41 5.72 -14.18
N ILE A 210 -6.26 5.05 -14.16
CA ILE A 210 -5.69 4.39 -12.98
C ILE A 210 -4.46 5.19 -12.54
N ASP A 211 -4.57 5.89 -11.43
CA ASP A 211 -3.48 6.72 -10.93
C ASP A 211 -2.60 5.98 -9.93
N GLU A 212 -1.30 6.33 -9.94
CA GLU A 212 -0.27 5.69 -9.10
C GLU A 212 -0.33 4.16 -9.19
N VAL A 213 -0.42 3.62 -10.42
CA VAL A 213 -0.61 2.18 -10.67
C VAL A 213 0.43 1.30 -9.97
N HIS A 214 1.67 1.79 -9.86
CA HIS A 214 2.76 1.11 -9.15
C HIS A 214 2.47 0.84 -7.66
N ALA A 215 1.59 1.64 -7.04
CA ALA A 215 1.29 1.51 -5.62
C ALA A 215 0.45 0.27 -5.27
N PHE A 216 -0.13 -0.41 -6.25
CA PHE A 216 -0.97 -1.58 -5.96
C PHE A 216 -0.91 -2.69 -7.01
N ALA A 217 -0.38 -2.47 -8.21
CA ALA A 217 -0.46 -3.44 -9.31
C ALA A 217 0.16 -4.82 -8.97
N THR A 218 1.23 -4.86 -8.21
CA THR A 218 1.94 -6.09 -7.82
C THR A 218 1.34 -6.83 -6.61
N GLY A 219 0.32 -6.26 -5.95
CA GLY A 219 -0.31 -6.82 -4.75
C GLY A 219 -1.76 -7.28 -4.97
N LYS A 220 -2.39 -7.84 -3.93
CA LYS A 220 -3.81 -8.28 -3.98
C LYS A 220 -4.80 -7.17 -4.36
N ARG A 221 -4.47 -5.90 -4.12
CA ARG A 221 -5.28 -4.77 -4.59
C ARG A 221 -5.22 -4.63 -6.09
N GLY A 222 -4.06 -4.92 -6.69
CA GLY A 222 -3.89 -5.03 -8.13
C GLY A 222 -4.65 -6.22 -8.72
N ASP A 223 -4.63 -7.37 -8.04
CA ASP A 223 -5.41 -8.54 -8.44
C ASP A 223 -6.92 -8.20 -8.52
N LEU A 224 -7.46 -7.56 -7.46
CA LEU A 224 -8.86 -7.13 -7.42
C LEU A 224 -9.18 -6.12 -8.52
N LEU A 225 -8.27 -5.18 -8.77
CA LEU A 225 -8.45 -4.18 -9.82
C LEU A 225 -8.38 -4.80 -11.21
N ALA A 226 -7.43 -5.71 -11.47
CA ALA A 226 -7.31 -6.40 -12.75
C ALA A 226 -8.59 -7.18 -13.09
N LEU A 227 -9.15 -7.94 -12.14
CA LEU A 227 -10.44 -8.61 -12.27
C LEU A 227 -11.60 -7.61 -12.49
N SER A 228 -11.57 -6.48 -11.80
CA SER A 228 -12.59 -5.43 -12.00
C SER A 228 -12.49 -4.79 -13.38
N LEU A 229 -11.26 -4.61 -13.91
CA LEU A 229 -11.04 -4.11 -15.28
C LEU A 229 -11.48 -5.13 -16.34
N ALA A 230 -11.25 -6.42 -16.12
CA ALA A 230 -11.75 -7.49 -16.99
C ALA A 230 -13.28 -7.45 -17.07
N ARG A 231 -13.96 -7.35 -15.91
CA ARG A 231 -15.41 -7.21 -15.84
C ARG A 231 -15.92 -5.96 -16.52
N LEU A 232 -15.28 -4.82 -16.32
CA LEU A 232 -15.64 -3.56 -17.00
C LEU A 232 -15.48 -3.67 -18.51
N GLN A 233 -14.42 -4.34 -18.99
CA GLN A 233 -14.19 -4.53 -20.43
C GLN A 233 -15.28 -5.40 -21.07
N LYS A 234 -15.79 -6.40 -20.33
CA LYS A 234 -16.93 -7.20 -20.79
C LYS A 234 -18.22 -6.38 -20.90
N ILE A 235 -18.43 -5.44 -19.98
CA ILE A 235 -19.61 -4.55 -19.96
C ILE A 235 -19.47 -3.44 -21.00
N ALA A 236 -18.28 -2.87 -21.17
CA ALA A 236 -17.96 -1.77 -22.09
C ALA A 236 -16.75 -2.16 -22.96
N PRO A 237 -16.94 -2.92 -24.05
CA PRO A 237 -15.85 -3.46 -24.86
C PRO A 237 -14.89 -2.41 -25.44
N GLU A 238 -15.41 -1.24 -25.78
CA GLU A 238 -14.62 -0.12 -26.34
C GLU A 238 -13.92 0.74 -25.31
N MET A 239 -13.97 0.34 -24.02
CA MET A 239 -13.37 1.09 -22.92
C MET A 239 -11.85 1.12 -23.02
N GLN A 240 -11.28 2.31 -22.98
CA GLN A 240 -9.83 2.51 -22.91
C GLN A 240 -9.33 2.48 -21.48
N ARG A 241 -8.19 1.81 -21.25
CA ARG A 241 -7.49 1.79 -19.98
C ARG A 241 -6.29 2.72 -20.03
N VAL A 242 -6.19 3.61 -19.08
CA VAL A 242 -5.09 4.58 -18.94
C VAL A 242 -4.47 4.40 -17.57
N ALA A 243 -3.16 4.16 -17.51
CA ALA A 243 -2.41 4.09 -16.28
C ALA A 243 -1.42 5.25 -16.15
N LEU A 244 -1.32 5.84 -14.96
CA LEU A 244 -0.42 6.93 -14.65
C LEU A 244 0.55 6.48 -13.55
N SER A 245 1.84 6.77 -13.72
CA SER A 245 2.87 6.47 -12.74
C SER A 245 3.99 7.51 -12.72
N ALA A 246 4.60 7.70 -11.56
CA ALA A 246 5.82 8.50 -11.43
C ALA A 246 7.09 7.65 -11.61
N THR A 247 7.02 6.38 -11.21
CA THR A 247 8.19 5.48 -11.17
C THR A 247 7.75 4.09 -11.63
N VAL A 248 8.39 3.59 -12.67
CA VAL A 248 8.18 2.24 -13.19
C VAL A 248 9.55 1.66 -13.54
N ALA A 249 9.89 0.49 -12.98
CA ALA A 249 11.13 -0.19 -13.28
C ALA A 249 11.05 -0.89 -14.64
N GLU A 250 10.01 -1.70 -14.83
CA GLU A 250 9.77 -2.51 -16.02
C GLU A 250 8.44 -2.07 -16.68
N PRO A 251 8.47 -1.08 -17.61
CA PRO A 251 7.25 -0.54 -18.22
C PRO A 251 6.41 -1.59 -18.96
N ASP A 252 7.03 -2.60 -19.56
CA ASP A 252 6.34 -3.62 -20.34
C ASP A 252 5.49 -4.54 -19.46
N ASP A 253 5.91 -4.81 -18.23
CA ASP A 253 5.12 -5.56 -17.26
C ASP A 253 3.83 -4.81 -16.90
N PHE A 254 3.93 -3.49 -16.72
CA PHE A 254 2.76 -2.65 -16.46
C PHE A 254 1.85 -2.51 -17.69
N ARG A 255 2.40 -2.50 -18.89
CA ARG A 255 1.65 -2.54 -20.14
C ARG A 255 0.88 -3.85 -20.26
N ALA A 256 1.54 -4.98 -19.99
CA ALA A 256 0.92 -6.29 -19.99
C ALA A 256 -0.20 -6.39 -18.94
N TRP A 257 0.03 -5.86 -17.73
CA TRP A 257 -0.97 -5.85 -16.67
C TRP A 257 -2.19 -4.99 -17.03
N LEU A 258 -1.97 -3.87 -17.74
CA LEU A 258 -3.03 -2.96 -18.17
C LEU A 258 -3.86 -3.53 -19.32
N ALA A 259 -3.23 -4.24 -20.22
CA ALA A 259 -3.84 -4.77 -21.44
C ALA A 259 -4.78 -5.96 -21.17
N PRO A 260 -5.92 -6.06 -21.86
CA PRO A 260 -6.65 -7.32 -21.95
C PRO A 260 -5.75 -8.43 -22.52
N TYR A 261 -5.78 -9.62 -21.90
CA TYR A 261 -4.96 -10.79 -22.28
C TYR A 261 -3.45 -10.53 -22.33
N GLY A 262 -2.95 -9.48 -21.68
CA GLY A 262 -1.52 -9.15 -21.64
C GLY A 262 -0.93 -8.63 -22.97
N ASP A 263 -1.77 -8.21 -23.96
CA ASP A 263 -1.30 -7.71 -25.24
C ASP A 263 -0.65 -6.31 -25.11
N ILE A 264 0.66 -6.27 -24.89
CA ILE A 264 1.43 -5.03 -24.76
C ILE A 264 1.33 -4.12 -25.99
N HIS A 265 1.08 -4.68 -27.18
CA HIS A 265 0.98 -3.91 -28.41
C HIS A 265 -0.28 -3.06 -28.48
N SER A 266 -1.30 -3.38 -27.69
CA SER A 266 -2.52 -2.55 -27.55
C SER A 266 -2.32 -1.31 -26.68
N VAL A 267 -1.19 -1.22 -25.93
CA VAL A 267 -0.89 -0.14 -24.97
C VAL A 267 0.22 0.76 -25.49
N THR A 268 -0.07 2.05 -25.65
CA THR A 268 0.95 3.07 -25.95
C THR A 268 1.69 3.44 -24.65
N HIS A 269 3.01 3.36 -24.66
CA HIS A 269 3.83 3.90 -23.58
C HIS A 269 4.20 5.34 -23.92
N VAL A 270 3.76 6.27 -23.07
CA VAL A 270 4.04 7.70 -23.19
C VAL A 270 5.02 8.11 -22.11
N LEU A 271 6.09 8.79 -22.47
CA LEU A 271 7.11 9.29 -21.54
C LEU A 271 6.95 10.79 -21.35
N GLY A 272 6.85 11.21 -20.10
CA GLY A 272 6.93 12.64 -19.77
C GLY A 272 8.36 13.15 -19.84
N ALA A 273 8.51 14.45 -20.08
CA ALA A 273 9.83 15.08 -20.03
C ALA A 273 10.44 14.93 -18.62
N ASP A 274 11.75 14.73 -18.57
CA ASP A 274 12.48 14.72 -17.31
C ASP A 274 12.36 16.08 -16.61
N GLY A 275 12.26 16.04 -15.27
CA GLY A 275 12.31 17.24 -14.44
C GLY A 275 13.74 17.71 -14.17
N ALA A 276 13.88 18.85 -13.50
CA ALA A 276 15.17 19.27 -12.98
C ALA A 276 15.79 18.18 -12.08
N PRO A 277 17.11 17.93 -12.17
CA PRO A 277 17.78 16.96 -11.30
C PRO A 277 17.51 17.27 -9.84
N ALA A 278 17.27 16.25 -9.04
CA ALA A 278 17.03 16.41 -7.61
C ALA A 278 18.34 16.78 -6.88
N ASP A 279 18.26 17.74 -5.96
CA ASP A 279 19.38 18.10 -5.04
C ASP A 279 19.35 17.17 -3.84
N LEU A 280 20.17 16.12 -3.88
CA LEU A 280 20.20 15.04 -2.90
C LEU A 280 21.51 14.99 -2.17
N SER A 281 21.46 14.95 -0.85
CA SER A 281 22.66 14.75 -0.04
C SER A 281 22.39 13.95 1.22
N ILE A 282 23.44 13.33 1.76
CA ILE A 282 23.41 12.71 3.08
C ILE A 282 23.77 13.78 4.09
N MET A 283 22.93 13.95 5.09
CA MET A 283 23.19 14.87 6.19
C MET A 283 24.23 14.25 7.13
N LEU A 284 25.38 14.86 7.21
CA LEU A 284 26.44 14.55 8.16
C LEU A 284 26.55 15.76 9.09
N PRO A 285 26.06 15.66 10.32
CA PRO A 285 26.12 16.77 11.27
C PRO A 285 27.54 17.12 11.67
N GLU A 286 27.75 18.39 12.02
CA GLU A 286 28.98 18.89 12.62
C GLU A 286 28.69 19.38 14.05
N THR A 287 29.69 19.28 14.94
CA THR A 287 29.62 19.89 16.27
C THR A 287 29.65 21.41 16.14
N PRO A 288 29.33 22.19 17.21
CA PRO A 288 29.47 23.64 17.19
C PRO A 288 30.89 24.11 16.86
N GLU A 289 31.89 23.27 17.12
CA GLU A 289 33.30 23.51 16.84
C GLU A 289 33.70 23.18 15.39
N GLY A 290 32.80 22.60 14.61
CA GLY A 290 32.97 22.22 13.20
C GLY A 290 33.51 20.80 12.97
N ASP A 291 33.63 20.01 14.02
CA ASP A 291 34.05 18.61 13.91
C ASP A 291 32.87 17.73 13.46
N PRO A 292 33.08 16.75 12.57
CA PRO A 292 32.01 15.86 12.12
C PRO A 292 31.49 14.98 13.28
N VAL A 293 30.17 14.93 13.43
CA VAL A 293 29.52 14.00 14.37
C VAL A 293 29.56 12.62 13.76
N ARG A 294 30.12 11.65 14.48
CA ARG A 294 30.28 10.28 13.99
C ARG A 294 28.92 9.58 13.76
N VAL A 295 28.80 8.89 12.65
CA VAL A 295 27.63 8.04 12.36
C VAL A 295 27.61 6.88 13.34
N PRO A 296 26.51 6.64 14.07
CA PRO A 296 26.42 5.55 15.04
C PRO A 296 26.69 4.17 14.43
N TRP A 297 27.25 3.27 15.18
CA TRP A 297 27.46 1.88 14.75
C TRP A 297 26.15 1.13 14.61
N SER A 298 25.19 1.40 15.49
CA SER A 298 23.90 0.73 15.55
C SER A 298 22.78 1.70 15.88
N GLY A 299 21.51 1.25 15.72
CA GLY A 299 20.32 2.05 15.93
C GLY A 299 19.66 2.43 14.60
N HIS A 300 18.47 2.99 14.69
CA HIS A 300 17.68 3.38 13.52
C HIS A 300 17.03 4.75 13.68
N ALA A 301 17.31 5.45 14.77
CA ALA A 301 16.56 6.65 15.14
C ALA A 301 17.15 7.95 14.59
N GLY A 302 18.43 7.97 14.17
CA GLY A 302 19.07 9.18 13.66
C GLY A 302 19.13 10.33 14.68
N THR A 303 19.14 10.02 15.98
CA THR A 303 19.07 11.02 17.08
C THR A 303 20.22 12.00 17.06
N TYR A 304 21.39 11.56 16.63
CA TYR A 304 22.60 12.37 16.52
C TYR A 304 22.41 13.58 15.59
N ALA A 305 21.47 13.53 14.64
CA ALA A 305 21.22 14.58 13.64
C ALA A 305 19.99 15.46 13.96
N ILE A 306 19.28 15.20 15.06
CA ILE A 306 18.06 15.95 15.42
C ILE A 306 18.28 17.48 15.50
N PRO A 307 19.40 17.99 16.08
CA PRO A 307 19.68 19.43 16.09
C PRO A 307 19.77 20.03 14.69
N GLN A 308 20.45 19.34 13.75
CA GLN A 308 20.60 19.79 12.37
C GLN A 308 19.28 19.67 11.58
N VAL A 309 18.47 18.64 11.86
CA VAL A 309 17.10 18.52 11.31
C VAL A 309 16.27 19.73 11.75
N MET A 310 16.32 20.10 13.03
CA MET A 310 15.64 21.29 13.53
C MET A 310 16.17 22.59 12.87
N GLU A 311 17.46 22.69 12.62
CA GLU A 311 18.04 23.81 11.90
C GLU A 311 17.50 23.91 10.46
N GLN A 312 17.38 22.79 9.75
CA GLN A 312 16.76 22.76 8.42
C GLN A 312 15.29 23.19 8.49
N ILE A 313 14.53 22.75 9.50
CA ILE A 313 13.14 23.17 9.72
C ILE A 313 13.07 24.70 9.93
N ARG A 314 14.03 25.29 10.64
CA ARG A 314 14.10 26.75 10.84
C ARG A 314 14.43 27.51 9.55
N LYS A 315 15.27 26.95 8.68
CA LYS A 315 15.69 27.57 7.41
C LYS A 315 14.61 27.55 6.32
N ASN A 316 13.77 26.51 6.29
CA ASN A 316 12.77 26.31 5.25
C ASN A 316 11.39 26.81 5.70
N ARG A 317 10.52 27.17 4.75
CA ARG A 317 9.11 27.52 5.03
C ARG A 317 8.31 26.29 5.45
N MET A 318 8.46 25.18 4.72
CA MET A 318 7.82 23.90 5.01
C MET A 318 8.78 22.75 4.74
N THR A 319 8.95 21.87 5.75
CA THR A 319 9.79 20.67 5.68
C THR A 319 8.96 19.42 5.94
N LEU A 320 9.06 18.41 5.06
CA LEU A 320 8.55 17.07 5.33
C LEU A 320 9.65 16.18 5.90
N VAL A 321 9.39 15.56 7.03
CA VAL A 321 10.32 14.61 7.68
C VAL A 321 9.72 13.21 7.58
N PHE A 322 10.19 12.43 6.62
CA PHE A 322 9.73 11.06 6.38
C PHE A 322 10.42 10.07 7.30
N CYS A 323 9.63 9.20 7.91
CA CYS A 323 10.08 8.08 8.73
C CYS A 323 9.55 6.76 8.17
N ASN A 324 10.34 5.69 8.25
CA ASN A 324 9.96 4.39 7.70
C ASN A 324 8.89 3.67 8.54
N THR A 325 8.79 3.96 9.83
CA THR A 325 7.85 3.34 10.75
C THR A 325 7.07 4.38 11.56
N ARG A 326 5.89 3.99 12.08
CA ARG A 326 5.09 4.84 12.96
C ARG A 326 5.83 5.12 14.27
N PHE A 327 6.56 4.12 14.78
CA PHE A 327 7.43 4.27 15.95
C PHE A 327 8.46 5.38 15.74
N LEU A 328 9.22 5.32 14.63
CA LEU A 328 10.23 6.31 14.32
C LEU A 328 9.62 7.71 14.12
N ALA A 329 8.40 7.80 13.55
CA ALA A 329 7.72 9.08 13.37
C ALA A 329 7.33 9.70 14.72
N GLU A 330 6.74 8.94 15.64
CA GLU A 330 6.40 9.42 17.00
C GLU A 330 7.68 9.79 17.77
N PHE A 331 8.70 8.98 17.67
CA PHE A 331 10.00 9.21 18.34
C PHE A 331 10.69 10.48 17.80
N THR A 332 10.83 10.61 16.47
CA THR A 332 11.42 11.80 15.83
C THR A 332 10.62 13.05 16.17
N PHE A 333 9.28 12.97 16.16
CA PHE A 333 8.43 14.08 16.56
C PHE A 333 8.70 14.50 18.00
N GLN A 334 8.78 13.54 18.93
CA GLN A 334 9.09 13.81 20.34
C GLN A 334 10.43 14.52 20.48
N GLN A 335 11.49 13.97 19.87
CA GLN A 335 12.85 14.56 19.95
C GLN A 335 12.88 15.98 19.38
N LEU A 336 12.21 16.24 18.25
CA LEU A 336 12.10 17.58 17.69
C LEU A 336 11.29 18.53 18.59
N TRP A 337 10.25 18.01 19.23
CA TRP A 337 9.42 18.80 20.14
C TRP A 337 10.18 19.22 21.40
N ASP A 338 11.02 18.34 21.94
CA ASP A 338 11.81 18.60 23.16
C ASP A 338 12.83 19.73 22.97
N ILE A 339 13.30 19.97 21.72
CA ILE A 339 14.23 21.07 21.40
C ILE A 339 13.56 22.24 20.66
N ASN A 340 12.22 22.28 20.61
CA ASN A 340 11.46 23.31 19.90
C ASN A 340 11.25 24.58 20.73
N ASP A 341 12.30 25.25 21.12
CA ASP A 341 12.27 26.47 21.93
C ASP A 341 11.52 27.63 21.24
N GLY A 342 11.52 27.64 19.90
CA GLY A 342 10.85 28.65 19.07
C GLY A 342 9.36 28.42 18.87
N ASN A 343 8.75 27.41 19.49
CA ASN A 343 7.34 27.03 19.32
C ASN A 343 6.91 26.93 17.85
N LEU A 344 7.78 26.40 16.99
CA LEU A 344 7.46 26.18 15.59
C LEU A 344 6.30 25.22 15.45
N ALA A 345 5.43 25.44 14.49
CA ALA A 345 4.28 24.58 14.19
C ALA A 345 4.79 23.28 13.53
N ILE A 346 5.15 22.29 14.32
CA ILE A 346 5.54 20.94 13.91
C ILE A 346 4.38 19.99 14.16
N GLY A 347 4.04 19.17 13.18
CA GLY A 347 2.95 18.18 13.28
C GLY A 347 3.45 16.76 13.06
N ILE A 348 2.53 15.80 13.29
CA ILE A 348 2.76 14.38 13.01
C ILE A 348 1.61 13.82 12.16
N HIS A 349 1.94 12.94 11.20
CA HIS A 349 0.95 12.31 10.31
C HIS A 349 1.27 10.85 10.02
N HIS A 350 0.44 9.93 10.48
CA HIS A 350 0.52 8.50 10.15
C HIS A 350 -0.84 7.80 10.27
N GLY A 351 -0.96 6.59 9.73
CA GLY A 351 -2.22 5.86 9.59
C GLY A 351 -2.94 5.49 10.90
N SER A 352 -2.25 5.51 12.05
CA SER A 352 -2.85 5.20 13.37
C SER A 352 -3.61 6.37 13.99
N LEU A 353 -3.35 7.60 13.55
CA LEU A 353 -4.05 8.79 14.04
C LEU A 353 -5.54 8.79 13.65
N SER A 354 -6.38 9.45 14.46
CA SER A 354 -7.79 9.65 14.12
C SER A 354 -7.96 10.44 12.82
N LYS A 355 -9.09 10.25 12.13
CA LYS A 355 -9.36 10.98 10.87
C LYS A 355 -9.41 12.49 11.10
N GLU A 356 -9.95 12.91 12.24
CA GLU A 356 -10.06 14.31 12.65
C GLU A 356 -8.67 14.92 12.86
N ALA A 357 -7.77 14.22 13.55
CA ALA A 357 -6.38 14.64 13.76
C ALA A 357 -5.64 14.80 12.43
N ARG A 358 -5.74 13.80 11.54
CA ARG A 358 -5.11 13.85 10.21
C ARG A 358 -5.63 15.02 9.38
N ARG A 359 -6.96 15.20 9.27
CA ARG A 359 -7.57 16.32 8.54
C ARG A 359 -7.16 17.69 9.09
N LYS A 360 -7.02 17.80 10.43
CA LYS A 360 -6.54 19.05 11.03
C LYS A 360 -5.13 19.40 10.57
N VAL A 361 -4.24 18.42 10.56
CA VAL A 361 -2.85 18.58 10.11
C VAL A 361 -2.80 18.86 8.60
N GLU A 362 -3.56 18.10 7.80
CA GLU A 362 -3.68 18.28 6.35
C GLU A 362 -4.16 19.70 6.01
N ASN A 363 -5.18 20.22 6.69
CA ASN A 363 -5.69 21.56 6.49
C ASN A 363 -4.68 22.64 6.91
N ALA A 364 -3.98 22.45 8.03
CA ALA A 364 -2.96 23.38 8.50
C ALA A 364 -1.76 23.44 7.54
N MET A 365 -1.40 22.30 6.92
CA MET A 365 -0.37 22.23 5.89
C MET A 365 -0.80 22.95 4.62
N ALA A 366 -2.00 22.65 4.10
CA ALA A 366 -2.55 23.28 2.90
C ALA A 366 -2.73 24.80 3.05
N SER A 367 -2.95 25.30 4.28
CA SER A 367 -3.04 26.74 4.57
C SER A 367 -1.70 27.41 4.90
N GLY A 368 -0.57 26.71 4.78
CA GLY A 368 0.76 27.26 5.03
C GLY A 368 1.03 27.60 6.51
N GLN A 369 0.26 27.04 7.45
CA GLN A 369 0.40 27.32 8.89
C GLN A 369 1.44 26.41 9.58
N MET A 370 2.03 25.46 8.86
CA MET A 370 3.01 24.52 9.41
C MET A 370 4.43 24.81 8.95
N ARG A 371 5.40 24.53 9.81
CA ARG A 371 6.83 24.60 9.51
C ARG A 371 7.42 23.24 9.20
N ALA A 372 6.92 22.19 9.85
CA ALA A 372 7.35 20.83 9.56
C ALA A 372 6.23 19.81 9.83
N LEU A 373 6.31 18.70 9.12
CA LEU A 373 5.43 17.56 9.32
C LEU A 373 6.26 16.27 9.34
N VAL A 374 6.26 15.59 10.49
CA VAL A 374 6.86 14.26 10.62
C VAL A 374 5.83 13.24 10.15
N CYS A 375 6.18 12.41 9.16
CA CYS A 375 5.21 11.51 8.52
C CYS A 375 5.81 10.16 8.15
N THR A 376 4.91 9.21 7.88
CA THR A 376 5.27 7.91 7.32
C THR A 376 4.80 7.84 5.85
N ALA A 377 4.86 6.66 5.24
CA ALA A 377 4.37 6.40 3.88
C ALA A 377 2.91 6.87 3.60
N SER A 378 2.21 7.40 4.60
CA SER A 378 0.88 8.00 4.42
C SER A 378 0.87 9.24 3.52
N LEU A 379 2.03 9.84 3.26
CA LEU A 379 2.22 10.99 2.37
C LEU A 379 3.15 10.67 1.18
N ASP A 380 3.54 9.42 0.96
CA ASP A 380 4.34 9.01 -0.19
C ASP A 380 3.60 9.25 -1.53
N LEU A 381 2.26 9.20 -1.51
CA LEU A 381 1.43 9.30 -2.71
C LEU A 381 0.88 10.72 -2.94
N GLY A 382 0.75 11.07 -4.20
CA GLY A 382 0.51 12.32 -4.91
C GLY A 382 -0.57 13.31 -4.50
N VAL A 383 -0.73 13.63 -3.23
CA VAL A 383 -1.58 14.76 -2.81
C VAL A 383 -0.78 16.06 -2.89
N ASP A 384 -1.36 17.08 -3.50
CA ASP A 384 -0.76 18.43 -3.53
C ASP A 384 -1.03 19.15 -2.20
N TRP A 385 0.02 19.27 -1.41
CA TRP A 385 -0.03 19.89 -0.08
C TRP A 385 0.48 21.33 -0.05
N GLY A 386 0.75 21.93 -1.21
CA GLY A 386 1.32 23.27 -1.32
C GLY A 386 2.86 23.28 -1.41
N ASP A 387 3.46 24.44 -1.20
CA ASP A 387 4.90 24.65 -1.37
C ASP A 387 5.70 23.99 -0.24
N ILE A 388 6.34 22.87 -0.55
CA ILE A 388 7.27 22.16 0.33
C ILE A 388 8.69 22.45 -0.17
N ASP A 389 9.53 23.06 0.68
CA ASP A 389 10.87 23.47 0.29
C ASP A 389 11.90 22.35 0.43
N CYS A 390 11.71 21.43 1.41
CA CYS A 390 12.70 20.42 1.74
C CYS A 390 12.03 19.13 2.20
N VAL A 391 12.59 18.00 1.79
CA VAL A 391 12.27 16.67 2.31
C VAL A 391 13.46 16.15 3.11
N ILE A 392 13.20 15.64 4.30
CA ILE A 392 14.20 14.94 5.12
C ILE A 392 13.75 13.48 5.28
N GLN A 393 14.63 12.55 4.97
CA GLN A 393 14.41 11.13 5.13
C GLN A 393 15.16 10.63 6.36
N MET A 394 14.45 10.29 7.43
CA MET A 394 15.01 9.65 8.63
C MET A 394 15.16 8.15 8.41
N GLY A 395 16.37 7.63 8.56
CA GLY A 395 16.74 6.26 8.19
C GLY A 395 16.91 6.08 6.68
N ALA A 396 17.44 4.94 6.27
CA ALA A 396 17.64 4.62 4.87
C ALA A 396 16.31 4.43 4.12
N PRO A 397 16.21 4.82 2.84
CA PRO A 397 14.94 4.88 2.10
C PRO A 397 14.37 3.50 1.70
N LYS A 398 15.16 2.42 1.79
CA LYS A 398 14.81 1.04 1.43
C LYS A 398 14.54 0.79 -0.06
N GLY A 399 14.69 1.81 -0.92
CA GLY A 399 14.52 1.73 -2.36
C GLY A 399 14.65 3.08 -3.05
N SER A 400 15.19 3.11 -4.27
CA SER A 400 15.39 4.31 -5.08
C SER A 400 14.07 4.89 -5.58
N SER A 401 13.14 4.06 -6.00
CA SER A 401 11.80 4.47 -6.45
C SER A 401 11.01 5.16 -5.34
N ARG A 402 11.09 4.64 -4.11
CA ARG A 402 10.45 5.25 -2.93
C ARG A 402 11.10 6.59 -2.59
N LEU A 403 12.43 6.66 -2.62
CA LEU A 403 13.15 7.90 -2.40
C LEU A 403 12.66 8.99 -3.37
N LEU A 404 12.56 8.67 -4.66
CA LEU A 404 12.05 9.60 -5.67
C LEU A 404 10.60 10.03 -5.43
N GLN A 405 9.73 9.11 -5.00
CA GLN A 405 8.35 9.46 -4.65
C GLN A 405 8.28 10.47 -3.52
N ARG A 406 9.13 10.30 -2.48
CA ARG A 406 9.23 11.25 -1.34
C ARG A 406 9.82 12.58 -1.75
N ILE A 407 10.91 12.57 -2.51
CA ILE A 407 11.55 13.78 -3.06
C ILE A 407 10.57 14.57 -3.91
N GLY A 408 9.79 13.88 -4.75
CA GLY A 408 8.77 14.49 -5.58
C GLY A 408 7.64 15.20 -4.81
N ARG A 409 7.68 15.21 -3.47
CA ARG A 409 6.80 16.06 -2.64
C ARG A 409 7.34 17.48 -2.48
N ALA A 410 8.66 17.68 -2.61
CA ALA A 410 9.24 19.00 -2.62
C ALA A 410 9.13 19.63 -4.02
N ASN A 411 8.85 20.92 -4.08
CA ASN A 411 8.84 21.73 -5.32
C ASN A 411 8.07 21.07 -6.46
N HIS A 412 6.73 21.07 -6.41
CA HIS A 412 5.85 20.48 -7.45
C HIS A 412 5.99 21.11 -8.86
N ARG A 413 7.15 21.69 -9.21
CA ARG A 413 7.48 22.29 -10.50
C ARG A 413 8.57 21.50 -11.18
N LEU A 414 8.44 21.26 -12.47
CA LEU A 414 9.47 20.56 -13.27
C LEU A 414 10.77 21.34 -13.43
N ASP A 415 10.69 22.65 -13.35
CA ASP A 415 11.80 23.59 -13.59
C ASP A 415 12.62 23.91 -12.35
N VAL A 416 12.19 23.44 -11.17
CA VAL A 416 12.87 23.66 -9.89
C VAL A 416 13.35 22.35 -9.31
N SER A 417 14.63 22.30 -8.92
CA SER A 417 15.22 21.14 -8.27
C SER A 417 14.54 20.83 -6.94
N SER A 418 14.11 19.60 -6.74
CA SER A 418 13.59 19.12 -5.47
C SER A 418 14.74 18.81 -4.51
N ARG A 419 14.72 19.40 -3.30
CA ARG A 419 15.76 19.20 -2.30
C ARG A 419 15.40 18.14 -1.30
N ALA A 420 16.30 17.16 -1.09
CA ALA A 420 16.13 16.17 -0.05
C ALA A 420 17.44 15.82 0.66
N LEU A 421 17.31 15.58 1.98
CA LEU A 421 18.39 15.22 2.88
C LEU A 421 18.12 13.84 3.48
N LEU A 422 19.11 12.95 3.43
CA LEU A 422 19.02 11.62 4.03
C LEU A 422 19.77 11.59 5.35
N VAL A 423 19.14 11.09 6.39
CA VAL A 423 19.72 10.96 7.74
C VAL A 423 19.81 9.47 8.08
N PRO A 424 20.93 8.80 7.81
CA PRO A 424 21.11 7.40 8.14
C PRO A 424 21.11 7.21 9.66
N GLY A 425 20.51 6.15 10.16
CA GLY A 425 20.48 5.83 11.59
C GLY A 425 21.74 5.14 12.09
N ASN A 426 22.52 4.51 11.20
CA ASN A 426 23.75 3.80 11.49
C ASN A 426 24.65 3.68 10.24
N ARG A 427 25.84 3.08 10.40
CA ARG A 427 26.84 2.96 9.32
C ARG A 427 26.37 2.09 8.16
N PHE A 428 25.64 1.02 8.38
CA PHE A 428 25.03 0.26 7.29
C PHE A 428 23.97 1.08 6.53
N GLU A 429 23.14 1.83 7.25
CA GLU A 429 22.16 2.72 6.63
C GLU A 429 22.83 3.87 5.86
N TYR A 430 24.06 4.28 6.27
CA TYR A 430 24.85 5.20 5.47
C TYR A 430 25.21 4.62 4.09
N LEU A 431 25.68 3.37 4.07
CA LEU A 431 25.99 2.68 2.80
C LEU A 431 24.72 2.52 1.93
N GLU A 432 23.58 2.16 2.55
CA GLU A 432 22.30 2.06 1.85
C GLU A 432 21.83 3.42 1.31
N ALA A 433 21.94 4.49 2.10
CA ALA A 433 21.60 5.84 1.67
C ALA A 433 22.47 6.28 0.48
N ARG A 434 23.77 5.97 0.52
CA ARG A 434 24.68 6.21 -0.60
C ARG A 434 24.32 5.40 -1.84
N ALA A 435 23.99 4.13 -1.67
CA ALA A 435 23.51 3.27 -2.76
C ALA A 435 22.23 3.82 -3.40
N ALA A 436 21.30 4.35 -2.58
CA ALA A 436 20.06 4.95 -3.08
C ALA A 436 20.31 6.24 -3.86
N LEU A 437 21.23 7.10 -3.40
CA LEU A 437 21.65 8.30 -4.13
C LEU A 437 22.25 7.96 -5.48
N ASP A 438 23.19 7.01 -5.51
CA ASP A 438 23.84 6.59 -6.75
C ASP A 438 22.81 5.99 -7.72
N ALA A 439 21.86 5.18 -7.24
CA ALA A 439 20.80 4.61 -8.06
C ALA A 439 19.88 5.68 -8.66
N VAL A 440 19.53 6.71 -7.89
CA VAL A 440 18.73 7.85 -8.38
C VAL A 440 19.46 8.61 -9.47
N ASN A 441 20.75 8.94 -9.26
CA ASN A 441 21.58 9.67 -10.22
C ASN A 441 21.77 8.90 -11.53
N GLU A 442 21.83 7.57 -11.47
CA GLU A 442 21.93 6.67 -12.64
C GLU A 442 20.58 6.42 -13.31
N GLY A 443 19.50 6.97 -12.78
CA GLY A 443 18.16 6.75 -13.32
C GLY A 443 17.58 5.34 -13.06
N ARG A 444 18.21 4.54 -12.20
CA ARG A 444 17.74 3.19 -11.89
C ARG A 444 16.56 3.20 -10.94
N ARG A 445 15.58 2.35 -11.22
CA ARG A 445 14.34 2.21 -10.45
C ARG A 445 14.23 0.80 -9.88
N ASP A 446 13.64 0.69 -8.69
CA ASP A 446 13.25 -0.60 -8.12
C ASP A 446 11.83 -0.94 -8.56
N GLY A 447 11.55 -2.23 -8.73
CA GLY A 447 10.22 -2.78 -8.98
C GLY A 447 10.10 -4.14 -8.31
N GLU A 448 8.88 -4.49 -7.90
CA GLU A 448 8.54 -5.84 -7.50
C GLU A 448 8.01 -6.61 -8.71
N PRO A 449 8.39 -7.88 -8.91
CA PRO A 449 7.87 -8.67 -10.01
C PRO A 449 6.36 -8.90 -9.86
N PHE A 450 5.68 -8.99 -11.00
CA PHE A 450 4.28 -9.41 -11.00
C PHE A 450 4.18 -10.88 -10.63
N ARG A 451 3.12 -11.24 -9.91
CA ARG A 451 2.86 -12.58 -9.40
C ARG A 451 1.51 -13.10 -9.90
N ALA A 452 1.31 -14.41 -9.78
CA ALA A 452 0.00 -15.02 -9.99
C ALA A 452 -1.03 -14.44 -9.00
N GLY A 453 -2.25 -14.23 -9.46
CA GLY A 453 -3.33 -13.64 -8.70
C GLY A 453 -3.79 -14.52 -7.54
N GLY A 454 -4.20 -13.89 -6.43
CA GLY A 454 -4.65 -14.58 -5.24
C GLY A 454 -5.99 -15.34 -5.46
N LEU A 455 -6.03 -16.63 -5.12
CA LEU A 455 -7.25 -17.45 -5.27
C LEU A 455 -8.38 -17.01 -4.31
N ASP A 456 -8.04 -16.39 -3.19
CA ASP A 456 -8.99 -15.77 -2.25
C ASP A 456 -9.63 -14.50 -2.84
N VAL A 457 -8.85 -13.71 -3.59
CA VAL A 457 -9.33 -12.54 -4.33
C VAL A 457 -10.26 -12.98 -5.45
N LEU A 458 -9.90 -14.04 -6.16
CA LEU A 458 -10.74 -14.63 -7.21
C LEU A 458 -12.07 -15.16 -6.62
N ALA A 459 -12.05 -15.86 -5.49
CA ALA A 459 -13.27 -16.31 -4.81
C ALA A 459 -14.19 -15.13 -4.43
N GLN A 460 -13.61 -14.01 -3.96
CA GLN A 460 -14.36 -12.78 -3.68
C GLN A 460 -14.95 -12.20 -4.96
N HIS A 461 -14.22 -12.22 -6.08
CA HIS A 461 -14.68 -11.73 -7.38
C HIS A 461 -15.83 -12.57 -7.92
N VAL A 462 -15.73 -13.90 -7.91
CA VAL A 462 -16.81 -14.82 -8.29
C VAL A 462 -18.08 -14.52 -7.52
N MET A 463 -17.96 -14.32 -6.21
CA MET A 463 -19.10 -13.94 -5.37
C MET A 463 -19.67 -12.57 -5.75
N SER A 464 -18.82 -11.59 -6.11
CA SER A 464 -19.25 -10.27 -6.59
C SER A 464 -20.02 -10.39 -7.91
N CYS A 465 -19.55 -11.22 -8.83
CA CYS A 465 -20.25 -11.49 -10.11
C CYS A 465 -21.62 -12.11 -9.87
N ALA A 466 -21.71 -13.14 -9.00
CA ALA A 466 -22.99 -13.77 -8.64
C ALA A 466 -23.98 -12.80 -7.97
N CYS A 467 -23.49 -11.81 -7.24
CA CYS A 467 -24.30 -10.75 -6.63
C CYS A 467 -24.85 -9.76 -7.66
N ALA A 468 -24.13 -9.56 -8.77
CA ALA A 468 -24.57 -8.70 -9.88
C ALA A 468 -25.62 -9.38 -10.78
N GLY A 469 -25.48 -10.72 -10.97
CA GLY A 469 -26.41 -11.51 -11.78
C GLY A 469 -25.94 -12.93 -12.00
N PRO A 470 -26.76 -13.77 -12.64
CA PRO A 470 -26.35 -15.11 -13.06
C PRO A 470 -25.23 -15.06 -14.09
N PHE A 471 -24.40 -16.12 -14.15
CA PHE A 471 -23.30 -16.22 -15.12
C PHE A 471 -23.07 -17.68 -15.56
N GLN A 472 -22.47 -17.84 -16.74
CA GLN A 472 -21.94 -19.12 -17.23
C GLN A 472 -20.49 -19.28 -16.79
N GLU A 473 -20.08 -20.50 -16.52
CA GLU A 473 -18.76 -20.85 -16.02
C GLU A 473 -17.64 -20.49 -16.99
N ASP A 474 -17.78 -20.92 -18.27
CA ASP A 474 -16.78 -20.67 -19.30
C ASP A 474 -16.66 -19.17 -19.65
N ASP A 475 -17.79 -18.44 -19.64
CA ASP A 475 -17.81 -16.98 -19.88
C ASP A 475 -17.07 -16.20 -18.77
N LEU A 476 -17.20 -16.66 -17.51
CA LEU A 476 -16.51 -16.02 -16.39
C LEU A 476 -15.04 -16.43 -16.35
N LEU A 477 -14.69 -17.66 -16.74
CA LEU A 477 -13.30 -18.09 -16.85
C LEU A 477 -12.54 -17.26 -17.91
N ASP A 478 -13.10 -17.09 -19.10
CA ASP A 478 -12.53 -16.26 -20.17
C ASP A 478 -12.34 -14.80 -19.70
N GLU A 479 -13.34 -14.24 -19.03
CA GLU A 479 -13.25 -12.90 -18.44
C GLU A 479 -12.09 -12.81 -17.42
N VAL A 480 -11.95 -13.78 -16.53
CA VAL A 480 -10.89 -13.84 -15.51
C VAL A 480 -9.51 -14.00 -16.12
N GLN A 481 -9.36 -14.88 -17.11
CA GLN A 481 -8.09 -15.10 -17.81
C GLN A 481 -7.63 -13.91 -18.65
N SER A 482 -8.55 -12.99 -19.02
CA SER A 482 -8.18 -11.74 -19.68
C SER A 482 -7.38 -10.78 -18.77
N ALA A 483 -7.38 -11.01 -17.45
CA ALA A 483 -6.58 -10.27 -16.48
C ALA A 483 -5.22 -10.94 -16.30
N LEU A 484 -4.10 -10.24 -16.54
CA LEU A 484 -2.74 -10.80 -16.48
C LEU A 484 -2.44 -11.66 -15.25
N PRO A 485 -2.80 -11.26 -13.99
CA PRO A 485 -2.53 -12.07 -12.81
C PRO A 485 -3.18 -13.46 -12.84
N TYR A 486 -4.20 -13.65 -13.68
CA TYR A 486 -4.97 -14.89 -13.81
C TYR A 486 -4.86 -15.52 -15.20
N SER A 487 -4.01 -15.02 -16.08
CA SER A 487 -3.87 -15.53 -17.47
C SER A 487 -3.48 -17.01 -17.53
N ALA A 488 -2.70 -17.49 -16.57
CA ALA A 488 -2.28 -18.90 -16.46
C ALA A 488 -3.24 -19.76 -15.60
N LEU A 489 -4.40 -19.23 -15.17
CA LEU A 489 -5.34 -19.98 -14.35
C LEU A 489 -5.93 -21.14 -15.13
N SER A 490 -5.76 -22.39 -14.62
CA SER A 490 -6.35 -23.56 -15.26
C SER A 490 -7.87 -23.65 -14.99
N LYS A 491 -8.59 -24.34 -15.87
CA LYS A 491 -10.03 -24.61 -15.68
C LYS A 491 -10.27 -25.36 -14.36
N GLU A 492 -9.42 -26.34 -14.07
CA GLU A 492 -9.50 -27.12 -12.83
C GLU A 492 -9.35 -26.24 -11.58
N GLN A 493 -8.37 -25.33 -11.57
CA GLN A 493 -8.21 -24.37 -10.47
C GLN A 493 -9.45 -23.47 -10.34
N PHE A 494 -10.00 -23.00 -11.46
CA PHE A 494 -11.21 -22.18 -11.47
C PHE A 494 -12.42 -22.93 -10.93
N GLU A 495 -12.63 -24.19 -11.33
CA GLU A 495 -13.69 -25.05 -10.80
C GLU A 495 -13.54 -25.25 -9.28
N ARG A 496 -12.32 -25.39 -8.76
CA ARG A 496 -12.07 -25.47 -7.31
C ARG A 496 -12.49 -24.16 -6.61
N VAL A 497 -12.21 -23.00 -7.20
CA VAL A 497 -12.67 -21.70 -6.68
C VAL A 497 -14.19 -21.59 -6.70
N LEU A 498 -14.85 -22.02 -7.79
CA LEU A 498 -16.32 -22.06 -7.89
C LEU A 498 -16.93 -22.95 -6.80
N ASN A 499 -16.40 -24.15 -6.63
CA ASN A 499 -16.88 -25.12 -5.63
C ASN A 499 -16.69 -24.58 -4.21
N PHE A 500 -15.54 -23.99 -3.91
CA PHE A 500 -15.30 -23.29 -2.64
C PHE A 500 -16.30 -22.14 -2.43
N THR A 501 -16.51 -21.30 -3.43
CA THR A 501 -17.44 -20.17 -3.35
C THR A 501 -18.87 -20.64 -3.17
N ARG A 502 -19.24 -21.79 -3.77
CA ARG A 502 -20.57 -22.40 -3.66
C ARG A 502 -20.93 -22.82 -2.22
N ASP A 503 -20.05 -23.53 -1.54
CA ASP A 503 -20.39 -24.20 -0.27
C ASP A 503 -19.27 -24.23 0.78
N GLY A 504 -18.15 -23.56 0.53
CA GLY A 504 -17.04 -23.45 1.47
C GLY A 504 -16.09 -24.66 1.51
N GLY A 505 -16.27 -25.64 0.61
CA GLY A 505 -15.47 -26.87 0.54
C GLY A 505 -16.03 -28.02 1.35
N TYR A 506 -15.31 -29.13 1.34
CA TYR A 506 -15.81 -30.42 1.89
C TYR A 506 -16.23 -30.33 3.36
N ALA A 507 -15.41 -29.72 4.22
CA ALA A 507 -15.67 -29.63 5.65
C ALA A 507 -16.87 -28.74 6.01
N LEU A 508 -17.21 -27.74 5.16
CA LEU A 508 -18.20 -26.73 5.45
C LEU A 508 -19.52 -26.88 4.70
N LYS A 509 -19.57 -27.72 3.65
CA LYS A 509 -20.76 -27.93 2.81
C LYS A 509 -22.02 -28.39 3.56
N ALA A 510 -21.87 -29.00 4.75
CA ALA A 510 -22.98 -29.40 5.58
C ALA A 510 -23.76 -28.23 6.21
N TYR A 511 -23.17 -27.05 6.28
CA TYR A 511 -23.76 -25.89 6.94
C TYR A 511 -24.46 -24.98 5.93
N ASP A 512 -25.73 -24.72 6.10
CA ASP A 512 -26.55 -23.88 5.18
C ASP A 512 -26.03 -22.43 5.03
N ARG A 513 -25.28 -21.90 6.00
CA ARG A 513 -24.66 -20.56 5.90
C ARG A 513 -23.59 -20.46 4.82
N PHE A 514 -23.02 -21.58 4.35
CA PHE A 514 -22.02 -21.62 3.30
C PHE A 514 -22.58 -22.01 1.94
N LYS A 515 -23.83 -22.46 1.82
CA LYS A 515 -24.50 -22.79 0.55
C LYS A 515 -24.92 -21.52 -0.18
N ARG A 516 -23.93 -20.79 -0.74
CA ARG A 516 -24.11 -19.45 -1.30
C ARG A 516 -24.51 -19.44 -2.76
N LEU A 517 -23.97 -20.37 -3.56
CA LEU A 517 -24.23 -20.47 -4.99
C LEU A 517 -24.93 -21.78 -5.33
N ARG A 518 -25.69 -21.77 -6.42
CA ARG A 518 -26.28 -22.97 -7.07
C ARG A 518 -26.00 -22.93 -8.56
N ARG A 519 -25.85 -24.08 -9.15
CA ARG A 519 -25.80 -24.31 -10.60
C ARG A 519 -27.10 -24.94 -11.04
N ASP A 520 -27.73 -24.41 -12.06
CA ASP A 520 -28.93 -24.97 -12.62
C ASP A 520 -28.63 -26.08 -13.67
N ALA A 521 -29.67 -26.70 -14.23
CA ALA A 521 -29.54 -27.77 -15.23
C ALA A 521 -28.92 -27.27 -16.56
N LYS A 522 -28.89 -25.94 -16.82
CA LYS A 522 -28.27 -25.31 -17.98
C LYS A 522 -26.85 -24.89 -17.73
N GLY A 523 -26.31 -25.20 -16.57
CA GLY A 523 -24.95 -24.80 -16.17
C GLY A 523 -24.84 -23.37 -15.66
N VAL A 524 -25.93 -22.63 -15.49
CA VAL A 524 -25.92 -21.24 -15.02
C VAL A 524 -25.73 -21.18 -13.51
N TRP A 525 -24.76 -20.41 -13.08
CA TRP A 525 -24.48 -20.13 -11.68
C TRP A 525 -25.28 -18.92 -11.19
N SER A 526 -25.89 -19.03 -10.00
CA SER A 526 -26.64 -17.95 -9.35
C SER A 526 -26.61 -18.03 -7.83
N LEU A 527 -26.97 -16.94 -7.15
CA LEU A 527 -27.13 -16.93 -5.70
C LEU A 527 -28.27 -17.87 -5.28
N THR A 528 -28.06 -18.60 -4.19
CA THR A 528 -29.14 -19.41 -3.58
C THR A 528 -30.17 -18.53 -2.90
N HIS A 529 -29.77 -17.40 -2.33
CA HIS A 529 -30.67 -16.45 -1.66
C HIS A 529 -30.12 -15.02 -1.66
N PRO A 530 -30.97 -13.98 -1.85
CA PRO A 530 -30.54 -12.58 -1.90
C PRO A 530 -29.81 -12.07 -0.64
N LYS A 531 -30.00 -12.69 0.54
CA LYS A 531 -29.28 -12.34 1.78
C LYS A 531 -27.79 -12.40 1.62
N PHE A 532 -27.25 -13.32 0.79
CA PHE A 532 -25.81 -13.46 0.56
C PHE A 532 -25.22 -12.28 -0.17
N ALA A 533 -25.98 -11.59 -1.03
CA ALA A 533 -25.51 -10.35 -1.65
C ALA A 533 -25.34 -9.22 -0.63
N ALA A 534 -26.28 -9.06 0.28
CA ALA A 534 -26.16 -8.05 1.34
C ALA A 534 -24.97 -8.35 2.28
N GLN A 535 -24.81 -9.62 2.63
CA GLN A 535 -23.73 -10.11 3.50
C GLN A 535 -22.36 -9.97 2.83
N HIS A 536 -22.24 -10.34 1.56
CA HIS A 536 -21.03 -10.14 0.77
C HIS A 536 -20.63 -8.67 0.72
N ARG A 537 -21.54 -7.76 0.38
CA ARG A 537 -21.27 -6.31 0.28
C ARG A 537 -20.84 -5.66 1.59
N LEU A 538 -21.23 -6.24 2.74
CA LEU A 538 -20.74 -5.78 4.05
C LEU A 538 -19.30 -6.21 4.34
N ASN A 539 -18.85 -7.32 3.77
CA ASN A 539 -17.59 -7.96 4.12
C ASN A 539 -16.55 -7.91 2.99
N ALA A 540 -16.94 -7.67 1.74
CA ALA A 540 -16.05 -7.60 0.60
C ALA A 540 -14.99 -6.49 0.76
N GLY A 541 -13.76 -6.82 0.42
CA GLY A 541 -12.60 -5.92 0.45
C GLY A 541 -11.31 -6.67 0.75
N ILE A 542 -10.21 -6.11 0.29
CA ILE A 542 -8.87 -6.72 0.40
C ILE A 542 -8.14 -6.27 1.67
N ILE A 543 -8.48 -5.08 2.20
CA ILE A 543 -7.78 -4.55 3.37
C ILE A 543 -8.31 -5.24 4.63
N VAL A 544 -7.46 -6.09 5.21
CA VAL A 544 -7.73 -6.76 6.47
C VAL A 544 -6.98 -6.00 7.57
N ASP A 545 -7.72 -5.25 8.39
CA ASP A 545 -7.13 -4.51 9.51
C ASP A 545 -6.53 -5.49 10.53
N ALA A 546 -5.33 -5.17 11.06
CA ALA A 546 -4.82 -5.78 12.27
C ALA A 546 -5.80 -5.55 13.45
N ALA A 547 -5.70 -6.36 14.49
CA ALA A 547 -6.47 -6.15 15.69
C ALA A 547 -6.03 -4.85 16.38
N MET A 548 -6.89 -3.84 16.35
CA MET A 548 -6.61 -2.49 16.81
C MET A 548 -7.60 -2.06 17.90
N MET A 549 -7.09 -1.41 18.94
CA MET A 549 -7.87 -0.76 19.98
C MET A 549 -7.90 0.75 19.80
N THR A 550 -9.04 1.38 20.08
CA THR A 550 -9.19 2.83 19.93
C THR A 550 -8.69 3.55 21.18
N VAL A 551 -7.78 4.49 21.01
CA VAL A 551 -7.29 5.35 22.11
C VAL A 551 -8.23 6.56 22.25
N ARG A 552 -8.81 6.72 23.44
CA ARG A 552 -9.77 7.80 23.75
C ARG A 552 -9.47 8.47 25.07
N PHE A 553 -9.68 9.78 25.12
CA PHE A 553 -9.80 10.48 26.40
C PHE A 553 -11.09 10.09 27.13
N LYS A 554 -11.13 10.28 28.47
CA LYS A 554 -12.30 10.03 29.30
C LYS A 554 -13.55 10.81 28.84
N ASN A 555 -13.38 11.96 28.20
CA ASN A 555 -14.46 12.75 27.59
C ASN A 555 -14.95 12.23 26.23
N GLY A 556 -14.48 11.07 25.78
CA GLY A 556 -14.86 10.42 24.52
C GLY A 556 -14.10 10.87 23.28
N ARG A 557 -13.22 11.88 23.37
CA ARG A 557 -12.41 12.34 22.24
C ARG A 557 -11.48 11.22 21.74
N ASN A 558 -11.61 10.84 20.49
CA ASN A 558 -10.82 9.82 19.82
C ASN A 558 -9.48 10.41 19.33
N LEU A 559 -8.36 9.78 19.72
CA LEU A 559 -7.01 10.16 19.29
C LEU A 559 -6.52 9.32 18.10
N GLY A 560 -7.00 8.09 17.98
CA GLY A 560 -6.56 7.14 16.97
C GLY A 560 -6.64 5.70 17.45
N LYS A 561 -5.74 4.85 16.94
CA LYS A 561 -5.74 3.42 17.26
C LYS A 561 -4.33 2.91 17.54
N VAL A 562 -4.19 2.03 18.52
CA VAL A 562 -2.99 1.26 18.81
C VAL A 562 -3.24 -0.23 18.58
N GLU A 563 -2.21 -1.01 18.37
CA GLU A 563 -2.34 -2.45 18.22
C GLU A 563 -2.76 -3.12 19.50
N GLU A 564 -3.63 -4.14 19.39
CA GLU A 564 -4.13 -4.89 20.56
C GLU A 564 -2.97 -5.55 21.33
N GLY A 565 -1.92 -6.01 20.63
CA GLY A 565 -0.72 -6.58 21.25
C GLY A 565 0.01 -5.59 22.14
N PHE A 566 0.19 -4.34 21.69
CA PHE A 566 0.78 -3.29 22.51
C PHE A 566 -0.13 -2.94 23.70
N ALA A 567 -1.42 -2.77 23.45
CA ALA A 567 -2.36 -2.45 24.51
C ALA A 567 -2.39 -3.51 25.61
N ALA A 568 -2.24 -4.79 25.24
CA ALA A 568 -2.22 -5.91 26.19
C ALA A 568 -1.01 -5.91 27.14
N MET A 569 0.07 -5.22 26.80
CA MET A 569 1.25 -5.07 27.67
C MET A 569 1.12 -3.94 28.70
N LEU A 570 0.12 -3.05 28.51
CA LEU A 570 -0.06 -1.89 29.39
C LEU A 570 -0.83 -2.26 30.65
N SER A 571 -0.39 -1.74 31.79
CA SER A 571 -1.07 -1.74 33.10
C SER A 571 -1.70 -0.36 33.36
N VAL A 572 -2.73 -0.33 34.18
CA VAL A 572 -3.34 0.95 34.61
C VAL A 572 -2.30 1.80 35.33
N GLY A 573 -2.12 3.03 34.89
CA GLY A 573 -1.11 3.97 35.38
C GLY A 573 0.14 4.06 34.49
N ASP A 574 0.35 3.11 33.56
CA ASP A 574 1.44 3.19 32.59
C ASP A 574 1.25 4.38 31.66
N THR A 575 2.38 4.97 31.25
CA THR A 575 2.40 6.11 30.36
C THR A 575 2.99 5.73 29.00
N PHE A 576 2.32 6.19 27.91
CA PHE A 576 2.79 6.00 26.54
C PHE A 576 2.59 7.26 25.70
N PHE A 577 3.49 7.43 24.72
CA PHE A 577 3.46 8.57 23.82
C PHE A 577 2.66 8.20 22.56
N PHE A 578 1.63 9.00 22.23
CA PHE A 578 0.79 8.73 21.07
C PHE A 578 0.12 10.01 20.56
N ALA A 579 0.09 10.20 19.25
CA ALA A 579 -0.49 11.38 18.59
C ALA A 579 0.11 12.71 19.08
N GLY A 580 1.43 12.72 19.37
CA GLY A 580 2.14 13.87 19.90
C GLY A 580 1.86 14.20 21.36
N LEU A 581 1.31 13.27 22.14
CA LEU A 581 0.93 13.48 23.54
C LEU A 581 1.47 12.35 24.44
N SER A 582 1.97 12.70 25.61
CA SER A 582 2.16 11.73 26.70
C SER A 582 0.83 11.41 27.35
N LEU A 583 0.44 10.14 27.37
CA LEU A 583 -0.85 9.63 27.82
C LEU A 583 -0.66 8.58 28.92
N GLU A 584 -1.49 8.65 29.95
CA GLU A 584 -1.52 7.64 31.03
C GLU A 584 -2.79 6.79 30.89
N LEU A 585 -2.62 5.46 30.95
CA LEU A 585 -3.73 4.51 30.88
C LEU A 585 -4.57 4.58 32.15
N ILE A 586 -5.87 4.88 32.01
CA ILE A 586 -6.84 4.87 33.12
C ILE A 586 -7.57 3.53 33.20
N LYS A 587 -8.04 3.04 32.03
CA LYS A 587 -8.86 1.83 31.93
C LYS A 587 -8.79 1.26 30.54
N MET A 588 -8.90 -0.06 30.43
CA MET A 588 -9.01 -0.78 29.17
C MET A 588 -10.38 -1.46 29.09
N ASP A 589 -11.13 -1.20 28.01
CA ASP A 589 -12.35 -1.92 27.66
C ASP A 589 -12.10 -2.85 26.47
N ALA A 590 -13.09 -3.64 26.05
CA ALA A 590 -12.90 -4.65 24.98
C ALA A 590 -12.39 -4.08 23.64
N SER A 591 -12.64 -2.80 23.34
CA SER A 591 -12.25 -2.15 22.08
C SER A 591 -11.53 -0.82 22.27
N ASP A 592 -11.50 -0.29 23.51
CA ASP A 592 -11.04 1.06 23.78
C ASP A 592 -9.97 1.09 24.89
N VAL A 593 -8.96 1.92 24.67
CA VAL A 593 -7.91 2.29 25.64
C VAL A 593 -8.25 3.70 26.14
N ILE A 594 -8.73 3.81 27.37
CA ILE A 594 -9.14 5.08 27.96
C ILE A 594 -7.97 5.72 28.68
N VAL A 595 -7.65 6.96 28.29
CA VAL A 595 -6.45 7.66 28.73
C VAL A 595 -6.73 9.06 29.28
N ARG A 596 -5.73 9.60 29.99
CA ARG A 596 -5.61 11.03 30.34
C ARG A 596 -4.25 11.57 29.90
N ALA A 597 -4.13 12.87 29.71
CA ALA A 597 -2.84 13.50 29.47
C ALA A 597 -1.93 13.35 30.70
N SER A 598 -0.64 13.14 30.44
CA SER A 598 0.40 13.00 31.46
C SER A 598 1.59 13.89 31.10
N LYS A 599 2.42 14.22 32.09
CA LYS A 599 3.72 14.88 31.92
C LYS A 599 4.90 13.96 32.26
N LYS A 600 4.60 12.69 32.59
CA LYS A 600 5.62 11.70 32.93
C LYS A 600 6.32 11.21 31.65
N ALA A 601 7.53 10.68 31.82
CA ALA A 601 8.20 9.92 30.76
C ALA A 601 7.27 8.82 30.23
N ALA A 602 7.23 8.63 28.92
CA ALA A 602 6.25 7.80 28.24
C ALA A 602 6.94 6.87 27.25
N MET A 603 6.58 5.57 27.27
CA MET A 603 7.04 4.62 26.27
C MET A 603 6.35 4.90 24.92
N ILE A 604 7.02 4.62 23.80
CA ILE A 604 6.42 4.73 22.47
C ILE A 604 5.77 3.40 22.10
N PRO A 605 4.54 3.38 21.56
CA PRO A 605 3.88 2.16 21.14
C PRO A 605 4.71 1.36 20.14
N SER A 606 4.85 0.07 20.37
CA SER A 606 5.34 -0.85 19.34
C SER A 606 4.25 -1.12 18.31
N TYR A 607 4.65 -1.19 17.05
CA TYR A 607 3.76 -1.47 15.93
C TYR A 607 4.31 -2.68 15.16
N GLY A 608 3.53 -3.76 15.09
CA GLY A 608 3.85 -4.97 14.35
C GLY A 608 3.58 -4.87 12.83
N GLY A 609 3.72 -3.67 12.26
CA GLY A 609 3.57 -3.45 10.83
C GLY A 609 4.66 -4.16 10.03
N ALA A 610 4.39 -4.48 8.76
CA ALA A 610 5.41 -4.96 7.84
C ALA A 610 6.54 -3.91 7.74
N ARG A 611 7.79 -4.34 7.93
CA ARG A 611 8.96 -3.51 7.64
C ARG A 611 9.03 -3.31 6.12
N LEU A 612 9.52 -2.15 5.70
CA LEU A 612 9.79 -1.90 4.29
C LEU A 612 10.97 -2.79 3.87
N PRO A 613 10.83 -3.62 2.82
CA PRO A 613 11.92 -4.47 2.39
C PRO A 613 13.04 -3.63 1.77
N LEU A 614 14.28 -4.03 2.02
CA LEU A 614 15.44 -3.56 1.27
C LEU A 614 15.35 -4.14 -0.15
N THR A 615 15.42 -3.30 -1.19
CA THR A 615 15.34 -3.78 -2.57
C THR A 615 16.61 -4.51 -2.99
N THR A 616 16.48 -5.49 -3.90
CA THR A 616 17.61 -6.28 -4.40
C THR A 616 18.71 -5.41 -4.99
N HIS A 617 18.31 -4.39 -5.77
CA HIS A 617 19.24 -3.46 -6.37
C HIS A 617 20.09 -2.69 -5.35
N LEU A 618 19.49 -2.18 -4.27
CA LEU A 618 20.26 -1.51 -3.21
C LEU A 618 21.13 -2.49 -2.42
N SER A 619 20.63 -3.70 -2.18
CA SER A 619 21.37 -4.78 -1.56
C SER A 619 22.66 -5.10 -2.32
N ASP A 620 22.57 -5.28 -3.64
CA ASP A 620 23.72 -5.56 -4.52
C ASP A 620 24.74 -4.42 -4.47
N ARG A 621 24.29 -3.18 -4.47
CA ARG A 621 25.18 -2.02 -4.36
C ARG A 621 25.87 -1.91 -3.02
N VAL A 622 25.19 -2.20 -1.92
CA VAL A 622 25.81 -2.22 -0.59
C VAL A 622 26.89 -3.30 -0.53
N ARG A 623 26.62 -4.50 -1.07
CA ARG A 623 27.64 -5.55 -1.21
C ARG A 623 28.84 -5.07 -2.04
N ALA A 624 28.58 -4.42 -3.18
CA ALA A 624 29.63 -3.88 -4.02
C ALA A 624 30.50 -2.83 -3.31
N PHE A 625 29.92 -2.00 -2.43
CA PHE A 625 30.69 -1.04 -1.63
C PHE A 625 31.66 -1.72 -0.64
N LEU A 626 31.29 -2.86 -0.10
CA LEU A 626 32.17 -3.62 0.81
C LEU A 626 33.39 -4.19 0.06
N THR A 627 33.19 -4.62 -1.19
CA THR A 627 34.28 -5.21 -2.01
C THR A 627 35.19 -4.16 -2.66
N ASP A 628 34.71 -2.93 -2.88
CA ASP A 628 35.45 -1.82 -3.52
C ASP A 628 36.30 -1.04 -2.50
N ARG A 629 37.40 -1.64 -2.05
CA ARG A 629 38.32 -1.01 -1.07
C ARG A 629 38.83 0.36 -1.54
N ALA A 630 39.11 0.52 -2.83
CA ALA A 630 39.58 1.81 -3.39
C ALA A 630 38.48 2.89 -3.30
N GLY A 631 37.22 2.49 -3.40
CA GLY A 631 36.07 3.37 -3.29
C GLY A 631 35.75 3.86 -1.87
N TRP A 632 36.36 3.25 -0.83
CA TRP A 632 36.11 3.68 0.56
C TRP A 632 36.59 5.09 0.85
N ALA A 633 37.57 5.60 0.09
CA ALA A 633 38.05 6.99 0.22
C ALA A 633 36.95 8.06 0.03
N ARG A 634 35.81 7.71 -0.58
CA ARG A 634 34.65 8.60 -0.77
C ARG A 634 33.70 8.65 0.42
N PHE A 635 33.87 7.75 1.40
CA PHE A 635 33.05 7.71 2.59
C PHE A 635 33.61 8.63 3.70
N PRO A 636 32.78 9.05 4.67
CA PRO A 636 33.27 9.75 5.85
C PRO A 636 34.32 8.93 6.60
N ASP A 637 35.23 9.61 7.29
CA ASP A 637 36.36 8.96 7.96
C ASP A 637 35.93 7.85 8.91
N ASP A 638 34.87 8.07 9.68
CA ASP A 638 34.35 7.10 10.64
C ASP A 638 33.74 5.84 9.98
N VAL A 639 33.12 5.97 8.80
CA VAL A 639 32.62 4.83 8.02
C VAL A 639 33.78 4.11 7.36
N ARG A 640 34.78 4.85 6.82
CA ARG A 640 36.00 4.29 6.26
C ARG A 640 36.81 3.51 7.30
N GLU A 641 37.11 4.11 8.45
CA GLU A 641 37.78 3.46 9.56
C GLU A 641 37.10 2.17 10.02
N TRP A 642 35.77 2.15 10.04
CA TRP A 642 34.97 0.97 10.37
C TRP A 642 35.17 -0.18 9.36
N LEU A 643 35.20 0.12 8.06
CA LEU A 643 35.45 -0.86 7.01
C LEU A 643 36.92 -1.32 7.00
N GLU A 644 37.87 -0.40 7.17
CA GLU A 644 39.32 -0.71 7.28
C GLU A 644 39.59 -1.61 8.51
N MET A 645 38.94 -1.32 9.64
CA MET A 645 39.07 -2.15 10.85
C MET A 645 38.48 -3.55 10.64
N GLN A 646 37.38 -3.68 9.90
CA GLN A 646 36.80 -4.97 9.55
C GLN A 646 37.78 -5.78 8.66
N ASP A 647 38.39 -5.14 7.66
CA ASP A 647 39.34 -5.78 6.76
C ASP A 647 40.64 -6.21 7.48
N HIS A 648 41.01 -5.45 8.52
CA HIS A 648 42.16 -5.78 9.38
C HIS A 648 41.86 -6.93 10.36
N ARG A 649 40.65 -6.95 10.94
CA ARG A 649 40.26 -7.90 11.98
C ARG A 649 39.79 -9.24 11.45
N SER A 650 39.20 -9.22 10.27
CA SER A 650 38.60 -10.35 9.60
C SER A 650 39.00 -10.30 8.11
N VAL A 651 38.01 -10.37 7.26
CA VAL A 651 38.18 -10.19 5.81
C VAL A 651 37.02 -9.38 5.25
N MET A 652 37.26 -8.76 4.09
CA MET A 652 36.17 -8.31 3.25
C MET A 652 35.91 -9.33 2.15
N PRO A 653 34.66 -9.76 1.91
CA PRO A 653 34.37 -10.75 0.88
C PRO A 653 34.65 -10.18 -0.52
N GLU A 654 35.06 -11.01 -1.45
CA GLU A 654 35.10 -10.69 -2.88
C GLU A 654 33.68 -10.74 -3.49
N PRO A 655 33.47 -10.15 -4.69
CA PRO A 655 32.17 -10.20 -5.35
C PRO A 655 31.64 -11.63 -5.47
N GLY A 656 30.42 -11.86 -5.00
CA GLY A 656 29.78 -13.18 -5.02
C GLY A 656 30.05 -14.06 -3.81
N GLN A 657 31.01 -13.71 -2.95
CA GLN A 657 31.32 -14.48 -1.74
C GLN A 657 30.38 -14.13 -0.58
N LEU A 658 30.14 -15.12 0.29
CA LEU A 658 29.39 -14.97 1.54
C LEU A 658 30.33 -15.07 2.73
N LEU A 659 30.51 -13.96 3.46
CA LEU A 659 31.27 -13.96 4.70
C LEU A 659 30.44 -14.55 5.84
N VAL A 660 30.97 -15.53 6.51
CA VAL A 660 30.45 -16.11 7.76
C VAL A 660 31.54 -16.07 8.82
N GLU A 661 31.29 -15.37 9.90
CA GLU A 661 32.19 -15.24 11.03
C GLU A 661 31.67 -16.04 12.22
N THR A 662 32.59 -16.71 12.92
CA THR A 662 32.27 -17.41 14.19
C THR A 662 33.20 -16.93 15.29
N PHE A 663 32.66 -16.71 16.49
CA PHE A 663 33.41 -16.30 17.67
C PHE A 663 32.67 -16.63 18.97
N LEU A 664 33.41 -16.68 20.06
CA LEU A 664 32.87 -16.82 21.41
C LEU A 664 32.66 -15.42 22.03
N HIS A 665 31.45 -15.14 22.51
CA HIS A 665 31.17 -13.93 23.26
C HIS A 665 30.25 -14.26 24.47
N LYS A 666 30.61 -13.84 25.67
CA LYS A 666 29.82 -14.05 26.92
C LYS A 666 29.30 -15.50 27.12
N LYS A 667 30.08 -16.52 26.85
CA LYS A 667 29.76 -17.95 26.98
C LYS A 667 28.83 -18.55 25.92
N LEU A 668 28.49 -17.82 24.88
CA LEU A 668 27.78 -18.35 23.73
C LEU A 668 28.64 -18.23 22.49
N HIS A 669 28.48 -19.19 21.60
CA HIS A 669 29.11 -19.19 20.31
C HIS A 669 28.19 -18.52 19.30
N TYR A 670 28.72 -17.54 18.58
CA TYR A 670 28.00 -16.77 17.57
C TYR A 670 28.47 -17.18 16.18
N MET A 671 27.52 -17.29 15.26
CA MET A 671 27.76 -17.41 13.84
C MET A 671 27.04 -16.24 13.15
N VAL A 672 27.79 -15.31 12.56
CA VAL A 672 27.27 -14.14 11.89
C VAL A 672 27.48 -14.27 10.38
N CYS A 673 26.39 -14.11 9.62
CA CYS A 673 26.37 -14.19 8.16
C CYS A 673 25.97 -12.83 7.57
N TYR A 674 26.78 -12.31 6.65
CA TYR A 674 26.58 -10.99 6.01
C TYR A 674 26.07 -11.17 4.59
N SER A 675 24.78 -11.49 4.46
CA SER A 675 24.18 -11.80 3.18
C SER A 675 23.52 -10.61 2.49
N PHE A 676 23.12 -9.56 3.21
CA PHE A 676 22.47 -8.34 2.72
C PHE A 676 21.14 -8.59 1.98
N GLU A 677 20.45 -9.70 2.25
CA GLU A 677 19.21 -10.07 1.55
C GLU A 677 17.94 -9.42 2.13
N GLY A 678 18.11 -8.57 3.12
CA GLY A 678 17.00 -7.90 3.77
C GLY A 678 16.37 -8.72 4.91
N TRP A 679 15.69 -8.04 5.79
CA TRP A 679 15.16 -8.61 7.03
C TRP A 679 14.25 -9.83 6.81
N ASN A 680 13.39 -9.82 5.78
CA ASN A 680 12.47 -10.93 5.52
C ASN A 680 13.22 -12.23 5.16
N ALA A 681 14.17 -12.15 4.22
CA ALA A 681 15.00 -13.29 3.84
C ALA A 681 15.85 -13.79 5.02
N HIS A 682 16.42 -12.86 5.81
CA HIS A 682 17.17 -13.19 7.00
C HIS A 682 16.34 -13.85 8.10
N GLN A 683 15.07 -13.50 8.27
CA GLN A 683 14.18 -14.21 9.20
C GLN A 683 14.02 -15.67 8.77
N SER A 684 13.79 -15.92 7.49
CA SER A 684 13.65 -17.27 6.96
C SER A 684 14.95 -18.07 7.06
N LEU A 685 16.08 -17.42 6.71
CA LEU A 685 17.40 -18.03 6.83
C LEU A 685 17.75 -18.37 8.29
N GLY A 686 17.47 -17.44 9.22
CA GLY A 686 17.75 -17.65 10.65
C GLY A 686 17.01 -18.84 11.22
N MET A 687 15.77 -19.02 10.81
CA MET A 687 14.97 -20.16 11.24
C MET A 687 15.47 -21.48 10.63
N LEU A 688 15.83 -21.47 9.33
CA LEU A 688 16.41 -22.62 8.68
C LEU A 688 17.75 -23.02 9.34
N LEU A 689 18.63 -22.04 9.54
CA LEU A 689 19.93 -22.30 10.16
C LEU A 689 19.81 -22.81 11.60
N THR A 690 18.95 -22.20 12.42
CA THR A 690 18.74 -22.66 13.82
C THR A 690 18.17 -24.08 13.85
N ARG A 691 17.27 -24.46 12.95
CA ARG A 691 16.79 -25.84 12.85
C ARG A 691 17.90 -26.82 12.48
N ARG A 692 18.68 -26.50 11.46
CA ARG A 692 19.83 -27.32 11.04
C ARG A 692 20.92 -27.40 12.11
N MET A 693 21.10 -26.36 12.92
CA MET A 693 21.97 -26.38 14.09
C MET A 693 21.43 -27.32 15.17
N GLU A 694 20.11 -27.33 15.41
CA GLU A 694 19.46 -28.25 16.38
C GLU A 694 19.64 -29.70 15.93
N ASP A 695 19.37 -30.03 14.69
CA ASP A 695 19.52 -31.37 14.12
C ASP A 695 20.95 -31.89 14.17
N ARG A 696 21.95 -30.99 14.21
CA ARG A 696 23.38 -31.31 14.39
C ARG A 696 23.84 -31.29 15.85
N GLY A 697 22.91 -31.06 16.80
CA GLY A 697 23.23 -31.05 18.23
C GLY A 697 24.00 -29.81 18.72
N LEU A 698 24.04 -28.72 17.93
CA LEU A 698 24.72 -27.47 18.28
C LEU A 698 24.00 -26.65 19.35
N LYS A 699 22.81 -27.07 19.75
CA LYS A 699 22.00 -26.45 20.82
C LYS A 699 21.81 -24.93 20.61
N PRO A 700 21.16 -24.50 19.51
CA PRO A 700 20.91 -23.10 19.26
C PRO A 700 20.03 -22.52 20.37
N VAL A 701 20.34 -21.29 20.77
CA VAL A 701 19.56 -20.50 21.74
C VAL A 701 18.60 -19.58 21.00
N GLY A 702 19.00 -19.08 19.81
CA GLY A 702 18.17 -18.24 18.97
C GLY A 702 18.96 -17.57 17.84
N PHE A 703 18.30 -16.62 17.18
CA PHE A 703 18.94 -15.78 16.17
C PHE A 703 18.39 -14.35 16.21
N VAL A 704 19.16 -13.40 15.69
CA VAL A 704 18.73 -12.04 15.42
C VAL A 704 19.12 -11.64 14.02
N ALA A 705 18.34 -10.77 13.39
CA ALA A 705 18.58 -10.33 12.03
C ALA A 705 18.24 -8.86 11.84
N ASN A 706 18.97 -8.21 10.94
CA ASN A 706 18.62 -6.91 10.37
C ASN A 706 18.55 -7.02 8.83
N ASP A 707 18.54 -5.91 8.10
CA ASP A 707 18.49 -5.95 6.63
C ASP A 707 19.83 -6.40 6.01
N TYR A 708 20.94 -6.42 6.77
CA TYR A 708 22.30 -6.57 6.26
C TYR A 708 22.96 -7.88 6.69
N ALA A 709 22.63 -8.35 7.89
CA ALA A 709 23.24 -9.52 8.47
C ALA A 709 22.29 -10.28 9.40
N LEU A 710 22.66 -11.52 9.67
CA LEU A 710 22.00 -12.47 10.54
C LEU A 710 23.04 -13.05 11.51
N ALA A 711 22.72 -13.12 12.80
CA ALA A 711 23.52 -13.79 13.83
C ALA A 711 22.70 -14.90 14.49
N CYS A 712 23.17 -16.16 14.36
CA CYS A 712 22.71 -17.29 15.16
C CYS A 712 23.64 -17.47 16.36
N TYR A 713 23.08 -17.84 17.53
CA TYR A 713 23.87 -18.07 18.71
C TYR A 713 23.49 -19.39 19.41
N SER A 714 24.51 -20.13 19.88
CA SER A 714 24.39 -21.50 20.35
C SER A 714 25.31 -21.80 21.55
N VAL A 715 25.02 -22.91 22.23
CA VAL A 715 25.86 -23.39 23.33
C VAL A 715 27.13 -24.08 22.81
N GLU A 716 27.02 -24.82 21.71
CA GLU A 716 28.13 -25.52 21.09
C GLU A 716 28.65 -24.72 19.86
N PRO A 717 29.98 -24.79 19.57
CA PRO A 717 30.57 -24.02 18.47
C PRO A 717 30.18 -24.55 17.10
N VAL A 718 30.02 -23.65 16.13
CA VAL A 718 29.92 -23.98 14.72
C VAL A 718 31.34 -23.98 14.13
N THR A 719 31.92 -25.17 13.92
CA THR A 719 33.28 -25.32 13.40
C THR A 719 33.33 -25.29 11.86
N ASP A 720 32.28 -25.72 11.19
CA ASP A 720 32.09 -25.58 9.74
C ASP A 720 30.64 -25.15 9.44
N PRO A 721 30.43 -23.93 8.94
CA PRO A 721 29.09 -23.45 8.62
C PRO A 721 28.56 -23.99 7.26
N ARG A 722 29.39 -24.46 6.34
CA ARG A 722 28.98 -24.82 4.97
C ARG A 722 27.82 -25.81 4.93
N PRO A 723 27.78 -26.89 5.75
CA PRO A 723 26.64 -27.82 5.73
C PRO A 723 25.33 -27.22 6.20
N LEU A 724 25.36 -26.07 6.89
CA LEU A 724 24.16 -25.37 7.31
C LEU A 724 23.50 -24.60 6.17
N PHE A 725 24.26 -24.24 5.12
CA PHE A 725 23.82 -23.49 3.97
C PHE A 725 23.51 -24.36 2.73
N SER A 726 23.45 -25.70 2.88
CA SER A 726 23.10 -26.59 1.76
C SER A 726 21.75 -26.25 1.13
N ALA A 727 21.67 -26.26 -0.20
CA ALA A 727 20.44 -26.05 -0.94
C ALA A 727 19.56 -27.31 -1.05
N ASP A 728 20.13 -28.50 -0.73
CA ASP A 728 19.57 -29.82 -1.09
C ASP A 728 18.25 -30.22 -0.42
N ILE A 729 17.75 -29.46 0.58
CA ILE A 729 16.59 -29.89 1.40
C ILE A 729 15.58 -28.74 1.62
N LEU A 730 15.63 -27.70 0.79
CA LEU A 730 14.83 -26.49 0.99
C LEU A 730 13.32 -26.69 0.94
N GLU A 731 12.83 -27.63 0.14
CA GLU A 731 11.39 -27.78 -0.03
C GLU A 731 10.73 -28.49 1.15
N ASP A 732 11.26 -29.61 1.61
CA ASP A 732 10.61 -30.43 2.65
C ASP A 732 10.75 -29.83 4.05
N GLU A 733 11.97 -29.40 4.45
CA GLU A 733 12.22 -28.80 5.78
C GLU A 733 11.52 -27.46 5.95
N PHE A 734 11.47 -26.66 4.89
CA PHE A 734 10.82 -25.38 4.88
C PHE A 734 9.30 -25.52 5.01
N PHE A 735 8.70 -26.50 4.33
CA PHE A 735 7.27 -26.78 4.41
C PHE A 735 6.86 -27.20 5.83
N ASP A 736 7.56 -28.13 6.44
CA ASP A 736 7.26 -28.63 7.78
C ASP A 736 7.33 -27.51 8.83
N TRP A 737 8.30 -26.61 8.66
CA TRP A 737 8.51 -25.51 9.59
C TRP A 737 7.47 -24.37 9.42
N VAL A 738 7.21 -23.92 8.19
CA VAL A 738 6.19 -22.89 7.94
C VAL A 738 4.82 -23.39 8.37
N GLU A 739 4.55 -24.69 8.20
CA GLU A 739 3.28 -25.32 8.63
C GLU A 739 3.03 -25.21 10.13
N GLY A 740 4.07 -25.30 10.95
CA GLY A 740 4.01 -25.09 12.40
C GLY A 740 4.01 -23.63 12.85
N SER A 741 4.27 -22.69 11.96
CA SER A 741 4.53 -21.29 12.31
C SER A 741 3.25 -20.45 12.49
N HIS A 742 3.33 -19.43 13.38
CA HIS A 742 2.29 -18.42 13.52
C HIS A 742 2.06 -17.59 12.24
N LEU A 743 2.96 -17.67 11.31
CA LEU A 743 2.98 -16.85 10.11
C LEU A 743 1.99 -17.37 9.07
N LEU A 744 1.93 -18.69 8.90
CA LEU A 744 0.93 -19.31 8.03
C LEU A 744 -0.49 -19.08 8.60
N LYS A 745 -0.67 -19.16 9.92
CA LYS A 745 -1.94 -18.81 10.58
C LYS A 745 -2.35 -17.36 10.33
N ARG A 746 -1.38 -16.43 10.33
CA ARG A 746 -1.63 -15.02 10.01
C ARG A 746 -2.04 -14.83 8.54
N ALA A 747 -1.31 -15.45 7.60
CA ALA A 747 -1.65 -15.42 6.18
C ALA A 747 -3.04 -16.05 5.94
N PHE A 748 -3.31 -17.19 6.55
CA PHE A 748 -4.62 -17.86 6.47
C PHE A 748 -5.76 -16.97 6.98
N ARG A 749 -5.55 -16.21 8.05
CA ARG A 749 -6.55 -15.27 8.57
C ARG A 749 -6.95 -14.23 7.53
N GLU A 750 -5.98 -13.66 6.83
CA GLU A 750 -6.24 -12.68 5.77
C GLU A 750 -6.98 -13.32 4.61
N VAL A 751 -6.52 -14.47 4.15
CA VAL A 751 -7.14 -15.27 3.08
C VAL A 751 -8.58 -15.66 3.42
N ALA A 752 -8.83 -16.14 4.63
CA ALA A 752 -10.17 -16.52 5.10
C ALA A 752 -11.16 -15.35 5.17
N VAL A 753 -10.65 -14.16 5.48
CA VAL A 753 -11.47 -12.94 5.50
C VAL A 753 -11.73 -12.43 4.08
N ILE A 754 -10.71 -12.37 3.22
CA ILE A 754 -10.83 -11.88 1.83
C ILE A 754 -11.75 -12.77 1.02
N SER A 755 -11.62 -14.09 1.13
CA SER A 755 -12.49 -15.06 0.45
C SER A 755 -13.94 -15.09 0.96
N GLY A 756 -14.22 -14.38 2.06
CA GLY A 756 -15.54 -14.36 2.69
C GLY A 756 -15.87 -15.63 3.47
N LEU A 757 -14.88 -16.47 3.79
CA LEU A 757 -15.09 -17.63 4.67
C LEU A 757 -15.41 -17.18 6.09
N VAL A 758 -14.69 -16.17 6.58
CA VAL A 758 -14.91 -15.57 7.89
C VAL A 758 -15.41 -14.15 7.74
N GLU A 759 -16.63 -13.91 8.19
CA GLU A 759 -17.25 -12.59 8.13
C GLU A 759 -16.83 -11.72 9.32
N ARG A 760 -16.49 -10.47 9.03
CA ARG A 760 -16.15 -9.45 10.04
C ARG A 760 -17.37 -8.70 10.54
N GLN A 761 -18.39 -8.56 9.69
CA GLN A 761 -19.56 -7.73 9.94
C GLN A 761 -20.85 -8.52 9.68
N HIS A 762 -21.79 -8.37 10.61
CA HIS A 762 -23.20 -8.77 10.45
C HIS A 762 -24.09 -7.54 10.58
N PRO A 763 -25.32 -7.53 10.10
CA PRO A 763 -26.23 -6.44 10.31
C PRO A 763 -26.34 -6.11 11.82
N GLY A 764 -25.93 -4.89 12.18
CA GLY A 764 -25.93 -4.41 13.57
C GLY A 764 -24.82 -4.89 14.50
N LYS A 765 -23.89 -5.78 14.05
CA LYS A 765 -22.77 -6.29 14.86
C LYS A 765 -21.47 -6.36 14.07
N ARG A 766 -20.38 -5.87 14.66
CA ARG A 766 -19.00 -6.07 14.17
C ARG A 766 -18.27 -7.03 15.11
N LYS A 767 -17.61 -8.06 14.57
CA LYS A 767 -16.76 -8.95 15.35
C LYS A 767 -15.51 -8.24 15.80
N THR A 768 -15.05 -8.52 17.01
CA THR A 768 -13.74 -8.05 17.49
C THR A 768 -12.59 -8.80 16.81
N GLY A 769 -11.38 -8.23 16.82
CA GLY A 769 -10.18 -8.90 16.30
C GLY A 769 -9.99 -10.29 16.93
N LYS A 770 -10.14 -10.43 18.24
CA LYS A 770 -10.11 -11.72 18.95
C LYS A 770 -11.09 -12.75 18.41
N GLN A 771 -12.34 -12.34 18.15
CA GLN A 771 -13.36 -13.27 17.61
C GLN A 771 -13.04 -13.73 16.19
N VAL A 772 -12.49 -12.85 15.34
CA VAL A 772 -12.04 -13.21 14.00
C VAL A 772 -10.85 -14.16 14.09
N THR A 773 -9.84 -13.84 14.93
CA THR A 773 -8.66 -14.69 15.14
C THR A 773 -9.04 -16.08 15.62
N PHE A 774 -9.85 -16.20 16.66
CA PHE A 774 -10.29 -17.48 17.18
C PHE A 774 -11.02 -18.33 16.13
N SER A 775 -11.92 -17.70 15.35
CA SER A 775 -12.66 -18.39 14.29
C SER A 775 -11.73 -18.86 13.18
N THR A 776 -10.73 -18.08 12.79
CA THR A 776 -9.79 -18.42 11.72
C THR A 776 -8.80 -19.48 12.16
N ASP A 777 -8.29 -19.40 13.39
CA ASP A 777 -7.32 -20.39 13.92
C ASP A 777 -7.96 -21.77 14.05
N LEU A 778 -9.22 -21.84 14.49
CA LEU A 778 -9.96 -23.10 14.56
C LEU A 778 -10.16 -23.72 13.16
N ILE A 779 -10.55 -22.90 12.17
CA ILE A 779 -10.74 -23.38 10.79
C ILE A 779 -9.39 -23.81 10.20
N PHE A 780 -8.33 -23.06 10.44
CA PHE A 780 -6.98 -23.41 10.00
C PHE A 780 -6.57 -24.79 10.51
N ASP A 781 -6.69 -25.04 11.83
CA ASP A 781 -6.29 -26.31 12.44
C ASP A 781 -7.13 -27.49 11.90
N VAL A 782 -8.43 -27.28 11.59
CA VAL A 782 -9.30 -28.28 10.96
C VAL A 782 -8.87 -28.55 9.52
N LEU A 783 -8.68 -27.53 8.70
CA LEU A 783 -8.28 -27.70 7.30
C LEU A 783 -6.88 -28.34 7.20
N ARG A 784 -5.93 -27.90 8.01
CA ARG A 784 -4.60 -28.49 8.05
C ARG A 784 -4.65 -30.00 8.31
N LYS A 785 -5.51 -30.43 9.21
CA LYS A 785 -5.60 -31.85 9.61
C LYS A 785 -6.39 -32.71 8.60
N TYR A 786 -7.45 -32.17 8.02
CA TYR A 786 -8.42 -32.96 7.25
C TYR A 786 -8.48 -32.62 5.76
N GLU A 787 -8.03 -31.46 5.37
CA GLU A 787 -7.97 -30.97 3.97
C GLU A 787 -6.72 -30.11 3.72
N PRO A 788 -5.50 -30.67 3.83
CA PRO A 788 -4.26 -29.90 3.64
C PRO A 788 -4.19 -29.22 2.27
N ASP A 789 -4.77 -29.83 1.23
CA ASP A 789 -4.85 -29.30 -0.14
C ASP A 789 -6.02 -28.33 -0.36
N HIS A 790 -6.66 -27.88 0.70
CA HIS A 790 -7.78 -26.93 0.58
C HIS A 790 -7.31 -25.62 -0.10
N LEU A 791 -8.19 -25.06 -0.96
CA LEU A 791 -7.91 -23.84 -1.74
C LEU A 791 -7.32 -22.70 -0.90
N LEU A 792 -7.89 -22.47 0.29
CA LEU A 792 -7.43 -21.40 1.17
C LEU A 792 -6.10 -21.72 1.86
N MET A 793 -5.77 -22.98 2.05
CA MET A 793 -4.43 -23.37 2.50
C MET A 793 -3.41 -23.05 1.42
N GLN A 794 -3.69 -23.37 0.16
CA GLN A 794 -2.82 -23.02 -0.96
C GLN A 794 -2.65 -21.51 -1.10
N ALA A 795 -3.75 -20.73 -1.01
CA ALA A 795 -3.69 -19.27 -1.04
C ALA A 795 -2.90 -18.69 0.14
N ALA A 796 -3.07 -19.27 1.35
CA ALA A 796 -2.31 -18.85 2.53
C ALA A 796 -0.81 -19.16 2.40
N TRP A 797 -0.47 -20.31 1.81
CA TRP A 797 0.89 -20.68 1.49
C TRP A 797 1.52 -19.72 0.46
N ALA A 798 0.80 -19.40 -0.61
CA ALA A 798 1.26 -18.43 -1.61
C ALA A 798 1.50 -17.05 -0.98
N ASP A 799 0.61 -16.59 -0.10
CA ASP A 799 0.76 -15.33 0.63
C ASP A 799 1.93 -15.37 1.65
N ALA A 800 2.06 -16.45 2.38
CA ALA A 800 3.17 -16.65 3.29
C ALA A 800 4.50 -16.60 2.53
N ARG A 801 4.61 -17.34 1.43
CA ARG A 801 5.78 -17.30 0.55
C ARG A 801 6.10 -15.89 0.07
N ALA A 802 5.11 -15.14 -0.41
CA ALA A 802 5.32 -13.78 -0.93
C ALA A 802 5.71 -12.76 0.13
N ARG A 803 5.29 -12.95 1.39
CA ARG A 803 5.51 -11.99 2.48
C ARG A 803 6.70 -12.30 3.38
N MET A 804 7.03 -13.57 3.52
CA MET A 804 8.03 -14.02 4.49
C MET A 804 9.34 -14.38 3.88
N THR A 805 9.23 -14.92 2.71
CA THR A 805 10.36 -15.33 1.95
C THR A 805 10.33 -14.54 0.67
N ASP A 806 11.31 -13.72 0.51
CA ASP A 806 11.90 -13.58 -0.78
C ASP A 806 12.54 -14.97 -1.08
N VAL A 807 11.66 -15.97 -1.37
CA VAL A 807 12.11 -17.37 -1.56
C VAL A 807 13.12 -17.41 -2.69
N GLY A 808 12.93 -16.56 -3.71
CA GLY A 808 13.92 -16.38 -4.76
C GLY A 808 15.25 -15.91 -4.18
N ARG A 809 15.25 -14.85 -3.37
CA ARG A 809 16.48 -14.33 -2.74
C ARG A 809 17.13 -15.33 -1.79
N LEU A 810 16.34 -16.11 -1.07
CA LEU A 810 16.87 -17.18 -0.22
C LEU A 810 17.46 -18.32 -1.04
N GLY A 811 16.82 -18.73 -2.12
CA GLY A 811 17.34 -19.70 -3.07
C GLY A 811 18.64 -19.22 -3.69
N ASP A 812 18.65 -18.02 -4.27
CA ASP A 812 19.82 -17.37 -4.85
C ASP A 812 20.98 -17.24 -3.83
N LEU A 813 20.64 -16.97 -2.55
CA LEU A 813 21.64 -16.93 -1.47
C LEU A 813 22.23 -18.30 -1.19
N LEU A 814 21.41 -19.34 -1.07
CA LEU A 814 21.90 -20.69 -0.77
C LEU A 814 22.68 -21.29 -1.94
N ASP A 815 22.25 -21.05 -3.18
CA ASP A 815 23.00 -21.43 -4.38
C ASP A 815 24.36 -20.73 -4.42
N ARG A 816 24.39 -19.42 -4.14
CA ARG A 816 25.62 -18.66 -4.04
C ARG A 816 26.50 -19.14 -2.88
N ALA A 817 25.91 -19.44 -1.72
CA ALA A 817 26.61 -19.91 -0.53
C ALA A 817 27.25 -21.30 -0.74
N ALA A 818 26.63 -22.16 -1.52
CA ALA A 818 27.10 -23.52 -1.72
C ALA A 818 28.57 -23.59 -2.16
N GLU A 819 29.03 -22.62 -2.94
CA GLU A 819 30.39 -22.62 -3.55
C GLU A 819 31.29 -21.47 -3.03
N SER A 820 30.77 -20.51 -2.25
CA SER A 820 31.48 -19.26 -2.02
C SER A 820 31.54 -18.77 -0.56
N ILE A 821 31.28 -19.64 0.42
CA ILE A 821 31.42 -19.26 1.84
C ILE A 821 32.89 -19.07 2.20
N ILE A 822 33.20 -17.87 2.70
CA ILE A 822 34.42 -17.59 3.46
C ILE A 822 34.05 -17.69 4.94
N HIS A 823 34.58 -18.70 5.60
CA HIS A 823 34.47 -18.88 7.04
C HIS A 823 35.69 -18.33 7.75
N VAL A 824 35.49 -17.44 8.72
CA VAL A 824 36.54 -16.89 9.55
C VAL A 824 36.19 -17.13 11.01
N GLU A 825 37.07 -17.86 11.72
CA GLU A 825 36.97 -17.99 13.16
C GLU A 825 37.75 -16.86 13.81
N LEU A 826 37.07 -16.07 14.66
CA LEU A 826 37.61 -14.89 15.29
C LEU A 826 37.73 -15.10 16.81
N GLU A 827 38.75 -14.52 17.41
CA GLU A 827 38.93 -14.52 18.85
C GLU A 827 37.94 -13.59 19.59
N ARG A 828 37.36 -12.60 18.86
CA ARG A 828 36.46 -11.59 19.41
C ARG A 828 35.56 -11.01 18.33
N VAL A 829 34.60 -10.19 18.77
CA VAL A 829 33.59 -9.54 17.90
C VAL A 829 34.23 -8.68 16.82
N SER A 830 33.75 -8.83 15.57
CA SER A 830 34.17 -8.01 14.43
C SER A 830 33.38 -6.69 14.34
N PRO A 831 33.93 -5.67 13.68
CA PRO A 831 33.20 -4.40 13.46
C PRO A 831 31.86 -4.53 12.76
N LEU A 832 31.71 -5.41 11.76
CA LEU A 832 30.42 -5.64 11.08
C LEU A 832 29.41 -6.41 11.93
N ALA A 833 29.86 -7.20 12.93
CA ALA A 833 28.97 -7.93 13.81
C ALA A 833 28.29 -7.04 14.87
N VAL A 834 28.94 -5.98 15.31
CA VAL A 834 28.45 -5.11 16.40
C VAL A 834 27.01 -4.63 16.15
N PRO A 835 26.62 -4.08 14.99
CA PRO A 835 25.26 -3.61 14.74
C PRO A 835 24.17 -4.68 14.90
N VAL A 836 24.50 -5.93 14.66
CA VAL A 836 23.57 -7.07 14.78
C VAL A 836 23.50 -7.55 16.24
N LEU A 837 24.64 -7.64 16.92
CA LEU A 837 24.71 -8.13 18.29
C LEU A 837 24.02 -7.18 19.29
N VAL A 838 24.10 -5.87 19.09
CA VAL A 838 23.37 -4.87 19.91
C VAL A 838 21.86 -5.10 19.87
N MET A 839 21.32 -5.72 18.82
CA MET A 839 19.90 -6.05 18.74
C MET A 839 19.51 -7.17 19.70
N ILE A 840 20.41 -8.10 20.03
CA ILE A 840 20.16 -9.18 21.01
C ILE A 840 19.85 -8.60 22.38
N GLY A 841 20.64 -7.61 22.81
CA GLY A 841 20.38 -6.89 24.04
C GLY A 841 18.97 -6.29 24.10
N ARG A 842 18.47 -5.75 22.99
CA ARG A 842 17.13 -5.14 22.90
C ARG A 842 16.00 -6.17 23.03
N GLU A 843 16.13 -7.36 22.48
CA GLU A 843 15.10 -8.41 22.62
C GLU A 843 14.99 -8.90 24.08
N HIS A 844 16.10 -8.98 24.79
CA HIS A 844 16.12 -9.38 26.21
C HIS A 844 15.66 -8.27 27.17
N VAL A 845 15.82 -7.01 26.77
CA VAL A 845 15.57 -5.79 27.58
C VAL A 845 14.15 -5.26 27.41
N ALA A 846 13.39 -5.73 26.44
CA ALA A 846 11.96 -5.36 26.27
C ALA A 846 11.09 -5.61 27.54
N GLN A 847 11.67 -6.19 28.59
CA GLN A 847 11.02 -6.44 29.90
C GLN A 847 11.43 -5.48 31.04
N GLY A 848 12.05 -4.31 30.74
CA GLY A 848 12.16 -3.24 31.74
C GLY A 848 13.57 -2.77 32.15
N ALA A 849 14.60 -3.02 31.37
CA ALA A 849 15.90 -2.38 31.59
C ALA A 849 15.96 -1.00 30.91
N THR A 850 16.68 -0.09 31.53
CA THR A 850 16.82 1.30 31.06
C THR A 850 17.64 1.38 29.77
N ASP A 851 17.39 2.37 28.91
CA ASP A 851 18.19 2.69 27.70
C ASP A 851 19.69 2.77 28.00
N ASP A 852 20.09 3.13 29.23
CA ASP A 852 21.47 3.20 29.68
C ASP A 852 22.20 1.85 29.65
N ALA A 853 21.53 0.74 29.98
CA ALA A 853 22.14 -0.58 29.93
C ALA A 853 22.45 -1.04 28.51
N LEU A 854 21.60 -0.69 27.55
CA LEU A 854 21.82 -0.97 26.12
C LEU A 854 22.96 -0.12 25.54
N LEU A 855 23.08 1.12 25.97
CA LEU A 855 24.19 1.99 25.58
C LEU A 855 25.52 1.45 26.11
N ILE A 856 25.59 1.04 27.37
CA ILE A 856 26.79 0.44 28.00
C ILE A 856 27.20 -0.86 27.26
N GLU A 857 26.23 -1.70 26.88
CA GLU A 857 26.51 -2.92 26.13
C GLU A 857 27.01 -2.61 24.72
N ALA A 858 26.40 -1.65 24.04
CA ALA A 858 26.84 -1.19 22.72
C ALA A 858 28.28 -0.61 22.79
N GLU A 859 28.57 0.23 23.77
CA GLU A 859 29.92 0.78 24.00
C GLU A 859 30.94 -0.32 24.29
N SER A 860 30.58 -1.32 25.08
CA SER A 860 31.43 -2.49 25.34
C SER A 860 31.79 -3.26 24.10
N LEU A 861 30.79 -3.56 23.25
CA LEU A 861 30.97 -4.26 21.98
C LEU A 861 31.83 -3.45 21.00
N ILE A 862 31.57 -2.14 20.90
CA ILE A 862 32.37 -1.23 20.05
C ILE A 862 33.81 -1.19 20.54
N SER A 863 34.03 -1.05 21.86
CA SER A 863 35.37 -1.06 22.45
C SER A 863 36.12 -2.37 22.18
N GLU A 864 35.43 -3.51 22.27
CA GLU A 864 35.99 -4.82 21.96
C GLU A 864 36.37 -4.94 20.47
N ALA A 865 35.48 -4.50 19.57
CA ALA A 865 35.70 -4.55 18.14
C ALA A 865 36.84 -3.62 17.65
N MET A 866 37.07 -2.50 18.35
CA MET A 866 38.08 -1.49 17.96
C MET A 866 39.46 -1.69 18.63
N LYS A 867 39.63 -2.66 19.51
CA LYS A 867 40.96 -2.89 20.11
C LYS A 867 41.96 -3.39 19.06
N LEU A 868 43.02 -2.64 18.85
CA LEU A 868 44.19 -3.03 18.08
C LEU A 868 45.10 -3.87 19.02
N ASP A 869 45.17 -5.17 18.87
CA ASP A 869 46.18 -6.03 19.54
C ASP A 869 46.99 -6.76 18.50
#